data_7472285ae98540f0944523d78a1357e1
#
_entry.id   7472285ae98540f0944523d78a1357e1
#
_cell.length_a   1.000
_cell.length_b   1.000
_cell.length_c   1.000
_cell.angle_alpha   90.00
_cell.angle_beta   90.00
_cell.angle_gamma   90.00
#
_symmetry.space_group_name_H-M   'P 1'
#
loop_
_entity.id
_entity.type
_entity.pdbx_description
1 polymer ?
#
loop_
_entity_poly.entity_id
_entity_poly.type
_entity_poly.pdbx_seq_one_letter_code
_entity_poly.pdbx_strand_id
1 'polypeptide(L)'
;MKFPAVDMMRDCMLNREISWLRFNERVLEEADTHVNPLFERFFFLSIFTSNLDEFFMIRVGGLCDHVLNKTGVIDNKTGLNAVEQLALIYEYTIRLYGSRDVVCNKLEAELAKAGVERIQPHSGMDKKQQRILGAYFENQLQPLLAPQIIDQSHPFPHLENNRQIIAMSLETKNGKTVFGIIPVPYKAERMYFPSEGSYVLAEDMIRFNCDKIFKHYNVMERAIICVTRNADIVADEERFDEDEDFIEHMSKLLIKRRRLSPVRLEVRGENCGKLVAYLQKKLALTQAQTFYSVSPLDMSHFSELREKAPSHLRQIHGFAPFEPAFERHSGIFDDMLKRIRLGDMLLCHPFDSIQPFFSLIREAAADSHVVSIQITLYRIAERSKLVEHLIAAAENGKEVFVFIELRARMDEENNIAWAKRMEEAGCHMFYGPAGFKLHAKICLITRREGLKNEYVTHIGTGNYNEKTARLYTDISLITVDETIGRDALLFFNNLKIGVNDVQSAYKLFWVAPNGFKAELIDRIGKEASLGTKGRITIKCNSLTDRDVIIALIKASIAGAKIDLIVRGICCLIAQKPGFTENIRVRSIVGRFLEHSRIYRFGSGGDCSMFIGSGDMMTRNTERRVELFTPVLDPKNKKKLSAMLDIILSDNVKAREMNAKGRYTRAKPPELTSSGGVKNAPPEAILHNGLIIDCQRYFIEEALKHATYEADAAYIKLNIAGHIFRKISAFLHRNRGASAPPGHSSSE
;
A
#
# COMPACT_ATOMS: atom_id res chain seq x y z
N MET A 1 31.89 -15.01 21.60
CA MET A 1 30.74 -15.86 21.98
C MET A 1 30.56 -16.94 20.92
N LYS A 2 30.40 -18.23 21.30
CA LYS A 2 30.07 -19.27 20.31
C LYS A 2 28.55 -19.23 20.07
N PHE A 3 28.13 -18.95 18.84
CA PHE A 3 26.72 -19.02 18.47
C PHE A 3 26.30 -20.46 18.15
N PRO A 4 25.01 -20.81 18.37
CA PRO A 4 24.47 -22.11 17.95
C PRO A 4 24.61 -22.30 16.43
N ALA A 5 24.62 -23.55 15.97
CA ALA A 5 24.61 -23.86 14.56
C ALA A 5 23.37 -23.23 13.88
N VAL A 6 23.50 -22.80 12.64
CA VAL A 6 22.40 -22.13 11.88
C VAL A 6 21.15 -22.99 11.76
N ASP A 7 21.32 -24.33 11.72
CA ASP A 7 20.17 -25.26 11.68
C ASP A 7 19.31 -25.20 12.94
N MET A 8 19.90 -24.97 14.13
CA MET A 8 19.15 -24.77 15.36
C MET A 8 18.33 -23.46 15.37
N MET A 9 18.65 -22.52 14.51
CA MET A 9 17.91 -21.26 14.38
C MET A 9 16.68 -21.40 13.48
N ARG A 10 16.52 -22.51 12.74
CA ARG A 10 15.33 -22.75 11.89
C ARG A 10 14.04 -22.73 12.67
N ASP A 11 14.06 -23.22 13.92
CA ASP A 11 12.88 -23.18 14.80
C ASP A 11 12.43 -21.77 15.17
N CYS A 12 13.29 -20.77 14.94
CA CYS A 12 12.97 -19.36 15.10
C CYS A 12 12.45 -18.72 13.81
N MET A 13 12.13 -19.51 12.77
CA MET A 13 11.69 -19.01 11.47
C MET A 13 10.34 -19.56 11.08
N LEU A 14 9.60 -18.77 10.32
CA LEU A 14 8.30 -19.10 9.73
C LEU A 14 8.38 -19.19 8.21
N ASN A 15 7.56 -20.07 7.64
CA ASN A 15 7.30 -20.04 6.21
C ASN A 15 6.71 -18.68 5.80
N ARG A 16 7.17 -18.15 4.66
CA ARG A 16 6.80 -16.83 4.17
C ARG A 16 5.30 -16.73 3.85
N GLU A 17 4.72 -17.74 3.22
CA GLU A 17 3.35 -17.72 2.75
C GLU A 17 2.37 -17.82 3.93
N ILE A 18 2.70 -18.64 4.92
CA ILE A 18 1.92 -18.73 6.16
C ILE A 18 2.03 -17.43 6.97
N SER A 19 3.19 -16.78 7.00
CA SER A 19 3.33 -15.46 7.61
C SER A 19 2.49 -14.40 6.89
N TRP A 20 2.37 -14.49 5.57
CA TRP A 20 1.49 -13.62 4.77
C TRP A 20 0.01 -13.86 5.08
N LEU A 21 -0.44 -15.10 5.17
CA LEU A 21 -1.82 -15.42 5.54
C LEU A 21 -2.17 -14.89 6.94
N ARG A 22 -1.25 -15.01 7.90
CA ARG A 22 -1.39 -14.40 9.23
C ARG A 22 -1.46 -12.87 9.18
N PHE A 23 -0.78 -12.24 8.24
CA PHE A 23 -0.95 -10.79 8.01
C PHE A 23 -2.35 -10.48 7.49
N ASN A 24 -2.84 -11.20 6.49
CA ASN A 24 -4.18 -10.97 5.96
C ASN A 24 -5.29 -11.28 6.98
N GLU A 25 -5.06 -12.25 7.88
CA GLU A 25 -5.92 -12.49 9.05
C GLU A 25 -6.03 -11.25 9.94
N ARG A 26 -4.92 -10.54 10.22
CA ARG A 26 -4.93 -9.27 10.98
C ARG A 26 -5.71 -8.15 10.26
N VAL A 27 -5.72 -8.15 8.92
CA VAL A 27 -6.59 -7.25 8.15
C VAL A 27 -8.07 -7.59 8.35
N LEU A 28 -8.42 -8.87 8.35
CA LEU A 28 -9.78 -9.33 8.64
C LEU A 28 -10.23 -8.99 10.07
N GLU A 29 -9.34 -9.09 11.05
CA GLU A 29 -9.62 -8.69 12.44
C GLU A 29 -9.94 -7.19 12.56
N GLU A 30 -9.41 -6.33 11.68
CA GLU A 30 -9.82 -4.91 11.66
C GLU A 30 -11.26 -4.72 11.16
N ALA A 31 -11.78 -5.65 10.35
CA ALA A 31 -13.20 -5.68 10.00
C ALA A 31 -14.09 -6.13 11.16
N ASP A 32 -13.59 -6.97 12.07
CA ASP A 32 -14.38 -7.49 13.21
C ASP A 32 -14.32 -6.61 14.47
N THR A 33 -13.56 -5.54 14.49
CA THR A 33 -13.43 -4.67 15.68
C THR A 33 -14.33 -3.45 15.64
N HIS A 34 -15.06 -3.18 16.72
CA HIS A 34 -15.88 -1.96 16.88
C HIS A 34 -15.07 -0.67 17.10
N VAL A 35 -13.74 -0.76 17.21
CA VAL A 35 -12.86 0.43 17.22
C VAL A 35 -12.93 1.17 15.89
N ASN A 36 -13.18 0.45 14.79
CA ASN A 36 -13.36 1.04 13.48
C ASN A 36 -14.85 1.35 13.22
N PRO A 37 -15.17 2.47 12.55
CA PRO A 37 -16.51 2.75 12.07
C PRO A 37 -17.02 1.70 11.08
N LEU A 38 -18.33 1.51 10.98
CA LEU A 38 -18.95 0.41 10.23
C LEU A 38 -18.53 0.35 8.76
N PHE A 39 -18.51 1.48 8.03
CA PHE A 39 -18.09 1.49 6.62
C PHE A 39 -16.61 1.16 6.46
N GLU A 40 -15.77 1.53 7.41
CA GLU A 40 -14.35 1.20 7.37
C GLU A 40 -14.11 -0.30 7.63
N ARG A 41 -14.95 -0.92 8.46
CA ARG A 41 -14.93 -2.38 8.70
C ARG A 41 -15.26 -3.13 7.41
N PHE A 42 -16.26 -2.70 6.64
CA PHE A 42 -16.53 -3.23 5.31
C PHE A 42 -15.36 -3.01 4.34
N PHE A 43 -14.69 -1.86 4.42
CA PHE A 43 -13.52 -1.59 3.60
C PHE A 43 -12.37 -2.54 3.94
N PHE A 44 -12.11 -2.84 5.22
CA PHE A 44 -11.12 -3.86 5.61
C PHE A 44 -11.50 -5.26 5.10
N LEU A 45 -12.78 -5.61 5.09
CA LEU A 45 -13.25 -6.88 4.53
C LEU A 45 -13.00 -6.95 3.01
N SER A 46 -13.19 -5.86 2.30
CA SER A 46 -12.87 -5.73 0.88
C SER A 46 -11.35 -5.86 0.64
N ILE A 47 -10.52 -5.18 1.43
CA ILE A 47 -9.05 -5.29 1.36
C ILE A 47 -8.60 -6.72 1.62
N PHE A 48 -9.17 -7.41 2.63
CA PHE A 48 -8.84 -8.81 2.93
C PHE A 48 -9.07 -9.70 1.71
N THR A 49 -10.21 -9.53 1.03
CA THR A 49 -10.59 -10.34 -0.14
C THR A 49 -9.68 -10.04 -1.33
N SER A 50 -9.48 -8.77 -1.66
CA SER A 50 -8.58 -8.35 -2.74
C SER A 50 -7.12 -8.80 -2.53
N ASN A 51 -6.62 -8.70 -1.30
CA ASN A 51 -5.30 -9.21 -0.93
C ASN A 51 -5.19 -10.73 -1.18
N LEU A 52 -6.24 -11.48 -0.83
CA LEU A 52 -6.27 -12.93 -1.02
C LEU A 52 -6.28 -13.29 -2.51
N ASP A 53 -6.99 -12.53 -3.34
CA ASP A 53 -6.99 -12.69 -4.79
C ASP A 53 -5.60 -12.50 -5.38
N GLU A 54 -4.91 -11.41 -5.01
CA GLU A 54 -3.53 -11.15 -5.45
C GLU A 54 -2.57 -12.24 -4.96
N PHE A 55 -2.73 -12.72 -3.73
CA PHE A 55 -1.92 -13.80 -3.18
C PHE A 55 -2.07 -15.10 -3.99
N PHE A 56 -3.30 -15.47 -4.36
CA PHE A 56 -3.53 -16.65 -5.19
C PHE A 56 -3.00 -16.45 -6.61
N MET A 57 -3.24 -15.31 -7.24
CA MET A 57 -2.74 -15.01 -8.58
C MET A 57 -1.22 -15.12 -8.68
N ILE A 58 -0.50 -14.65 -7.66
CA ILE A 58 0.94 -14.45 -7.75
C ILE A 58 1.70 -15.54 -6.97
N ARG A 59 1.37 -15.72 -5.69
CA ARG A 59 2.17 -16.59 -4.82
C ARG A 59 1.79 -18.05 -4.96
N VAL A 60 0.49 -18.33 -4.91
CA VAL A 60 -0.01 -19.69 -5.14
C VAL A 60 0.23 -20.10 -6.59
N GLY A 61 0.04 -19.17 -7.54
CA GLY A 61 0.36 -19.40 -8.95
C GLY A 61 1.81 -19.83 -9.15
N GLY A 62 2.78 -19.09 -8.63
CA GLY A 62 4.20 -19.45 -8.72
C GLY A 62 4.55 -20.79 -8.04
N LEU A 63 3.92 -21.11 -6.88
CA LEU A 63 4.11 -22.42 -6.25
C LEU A 63 3.52 -23.56 -7.09
N CYS A 64 2.38 -23.34 -7.75
CA CYS A 64 1.79 -24.33 -8.69
C CYS A 64 2.73 -24.56 -9.87
N ASP A 65 3.36 -23.53 -10.41
CA ASP A 65 4.34 -23.67 -11.50
C ASP A 65 5.56 -24.47 -11.05
N HIS A 66 6.05 -24.25 -9.81
CA HIS A 66 7.13 -25.06 -9.25
C HIS A 66 6.77 -26.55 -9.13
N VAL A 67 5.51 -26.88 -8.81
CA VAL A 67 5.03 -28.27 -8.77
C VAL A 67 4.92 -28.85 -10.17
N LEU A 68 4.32 -28.12 -11.12
CA LEU A 68 4.13 -28.55 -12.51
C LEU A 68 5.46 -28.81 -13.21
N ASN A 69 6.42 -27.89 -13.03
CA ASN A 69 7.74 -27.96 -13.65
C ASN A 69 8.76 -28.79 -12.84
N LYS A 70 8.36 -29.39 -11.71
CA LYS A 70 9.21 -30.22 -10.84
C LYS A 70 10.56 -29.57 -10.51
N THR A 71 10.54 -28.27 -10.21
CA THR A 71 11.78 -27.47 -10.03
C THR A 71 12.58 -27.83 -8.75
N GLY A 72 12.02 -28.60 -7.82
CA GLY A 72 12.67 -28.99 -6.58
C GLY A 72 12.93 -27.83 -5.59
N VAL A 73 12.32 -26.66 -5.80
CA VAL A 73 12.52 -25.49 -4.93
C VAL A 73 12.02 -25.76 -3.52
N ILE A 74 12.88 -25.47 -2.54
CA ILE A 74 12.63 -25.64 -1.11
C ILE A 74 12.70 -24.26 -0.43
N ASP A 75 11.75 -23.98 0.47
CA ASP A 75 11.80 -22.77 1.32
C ASP A 75 13.04 -22.79 2.22
N ASN A 76 13.94 -21.84 2.07
CA ASN A 76 15.22 -21.79 2.75
C ASN A 76 15.14 -21.52 4.26
N LYS A 77 13.95 -21.26 4.81
CA LYS A 77 13.70 -21.01 6.23
C LYS A 77 13.17 -22.25 6.93
N THR A 78 12.16 -22.90 6.36
CA THR A 78 11.47 -24.04 6.98
C THR A 78 11.83 -25.38 6.36
N GLY A 79 12.43 -25.41 5.17
CA GLY A 79 12.75 -26.64 4.45
C GLY A 79 11.58 -27.26 3.69
N LEU A 80 10.40 -26.64 3.68
CA LEU A 80 9.21 -27.15 3.01
C LEU A 80 9.34 -27.06 1.49
N ASN A 81 8.96 -28.14 0.78
CA ASN A 81 8.82 -28.11 -0.67
C ASN A 81 7.51 -27.43 -1.12
N ALA A 82 7.32 -27.21 -2.43
CA ALA A 82 6.17 -26.49 -2.96
C ALA A 82 4.83 -27.18 -2.65
N VAL A 83 4.76 -28.53 -2.68
CA VAL A 83 3.54 -29.29 -2.37
C VAL A 83 3.14 -29.12 -0.91
N GLU A 84 4.09 -29.24 0.00
CA GLU A 84 3.87 -29.06 1.44
C GLU A 84 3.41 -27.63 1.76
N GLN A 85 4.01 -26.62 1.11
CA GLN A 85 3.59 -25.23 1.25
C GLN A 85 2.15 -25.02 0.77
N LEU A 86 1.77 -25.57 -0.41
CA LEU A 86 0.42 -25.47 -0.95
C LEU A 86 -0.61 -26.14 -0.04
N ALA A 87 -0.30 -27.31 0.52
CA ALA A 87 -1.20 -28.00 1.46
C ALA A 87 -1.51 -27.11 2.69
N LEU A 88 -0.48 -26.52 3.31
CA LEU A 88 -0.63 -25.60 4.43
C LEU A 88 -1.41 -24.33 4.07
N ILE A 89 -1.17 -23.78 2.87
CA ILE A 89 -1.87 -22.61 2.36
C ILE A 89 -3.37 -22.90 2.23
N TYR A 90 -3.74 -24.01 1.59
CA TYR A 90 -5.13 -24.36 1.38
C TYR A 90 -5.88 -24.61 2.69
N GLU A 91 -5.27 -25.35 3.62
CA GLU A 91 -5.85 -25.58 4.95
C GLU A 91 -6.08 -24.25 5.70
N TYR A 92 -5.09 -23.36 5.70
CA TYR A 92 -5.21 -22.05 6.35
C TYR A 92 -6.30 -21.20 5.70
N THR A 93 -6.34 -21.19 4.37
CA THR A 93 -7.29 -20.40 3.59
C THR A 93 -8.74 -20.84 3.84
N ILE A 94 -9.03 -22.14 3.94
CA ILE A 94 -10.37 -22.65 4.28
C ILE A 94 -10.86 -22.03 5.59
N ARG A 95 -10.01 -21.96 6.61
CA ARG A 95 -10.36 -21.31 7.90
C ARG A 95 -10.64 -19.81 7.74
N LEU A 96 -9.83 -19.14 6.92
CA LEU A 96 -10.03 -17.70 6.64
C LEU A 96 -11.35 -17.41 5.94
N TYR A 97 -11.80 -18.29 5.01
CA TYR A 97 -13.11 -18.17 4.37
C TYR A 97 -14.24 -18.26 5.38
N GLY A 98 -14.19 -19.23 6.30
CA GLY A 98 -15.17 -19.36 7.37
C GLY A 98 -15.20 -18.11 8.27
N SER A 99 -14.04 -17.59 8.66
CA SER A 99 -13.96 -16.35 9.45
C SER A 99 -14.48 -15.14 8.68
N ARG A 100 -14.16 -15.01 7.37
CA ARG A 100 -14.67 -13.95 6.51
C ARG A 100 -16.20 -13.94 6.45
N ASP A 101 -16.80 -15.11 6.25
CA ASP A 101 -18.24 -15.25 6.14
C ASP A 101 -18.94 -14.86 7.45
N VAL A 102 -18.40 -15.25 8.61
CA VAL A 102 -18.92 -14.84 9.93
C VAL A 102 -18.86 -13.31 10.08
N VAL A 103 -17.73 -12.69 9.75
CA VAL A 103 -17.55 -11.23 9.84
C VAL A 103 -18.50 -10.52 8.88
N CYS A 104 -18.62 -10.98 7.63
CA CYS A 104 -19.51 -10.40 6.63
C CYS A 104 -20.97 -10.40 7.10
N ASN A 105 -21.49 -11.55 7.56
CA ASN A 105 -22.85 -11.67 8.05
C ASN A 105 -23.13 -10.75 9.25
N LYS A 106 -22.16 -10.63 10.17
CA LYS A 106 -22.25 -9.71 11.30
C LYS A 106 -22.34 -8.25 10.85
N LEU A 107 -21.49 -7.86 9.90
CA LEU A 107 -21.46 -6.50 9.35
C LEU A 107 -22.74 -6.17 8.57
N GLU A 108 -23.25 -7.11 7.75
CA GLU A 108 -24.53 -6.92 7.04
C GLU A 108 -25.70 -6.75 8.04
N ALA A 109 -25.72 -7.50 9.14
CA ALA A 109 -26.73 -7.33 10.18
C ALA A 109 -26.62 -5.96 10.91
N GLU A 110 -25.42 -5.46 11.14
CA GLU A 110 -25.19 -4.11 11.70
C GLU A 110 -25.60 -3.02 10.69
N LEU A 111 -25.32 -3.21 9.40
CA LEU A 111 -25.70 -2.30 8.33
C LEU A 111 -27.23 -2.20 8.17
N ALA A 112 -27.93 -3.32 8.26
CA ALA A 112 -29.38 -3.36 8.23
C ALA A 112 -30.00 -2.56 9.41
N LYS A 113 -29.41 -2.66 10.62
CA LYS A 113 -29.79 -1.84 11.78
C LYS A 113 -29.51 -0.34 11.55
N ALA A 114 -28.50 0.00 10.76
CA ALA A 114 -28.22 1.38 10.36
C ALA A 114 -29.10 1.88 9.21
N GLY A 115 -30.07 1.07 8.76
CA GLY A 115 -31.05 1.42 7.73
C GLY A 115 -30.62 1.12 6.30
N VAL A 116 -29.60 0.29 6.09
CA VAL A 116 -29.17 -0.14 4.75
C VAL A 116 -29.11 -1.66 4.69
N GLU A 117 -30.00 -2.29 3.94
CA GLU A 117 -30.14 -3.74 3.88
C GLU A 117 -29.84 -4.28 2.49
N ARG A 118 -29.09 -5.39 2.43
CA ARG A 118 -28.90 -6.15 1.19
C ARG A 118 -30.08 -7.11 0.99
N ILE A 119 -30.85 -6.89 -0.07
CA ILE A 119 -31.91 -7.81 -0.48
C ILE A 119 -31.27 -9.03 -1.16
N GLN A 120 -31.58 -10.21 -0.63
CA GLN A 120 -31.27 -11.46 -1.31
C GLN A 120 -32.56 -11.96 -2.03
N PRO A 121 -32.60 -11.97 -3.38
CA PRO A 121 -33.81 -12.39 -4.10
C PRO A 121 -34.22 -13.82 -3.78
N HIS A 122 -35.48 -14.01 -3.39
CA HIS A 122 -36.09 -15.31 -3.07
C HIS A 122 -37.57 -15.31 -3.41
N SER A 123 -38.20 -16.49 -3.51
CA SER A 123 -39.58 -16.66 -3.91
C SER A 123 -40.60 -16.10 -2.89
N GLY A 124 -40.18 -15.94 -1.62
CA GLY A 124 -41.04 -15.40 -0.53
C GLY A 124 -41.04 -13.87 -0.38
N MET A 125 -40.40 -13.13 -1.28
CA MET A 125 -40.46 -11.66 -1.27
C MET A 125 -41.89 -11.16 -1.48
N ASP A 126 -42.20 -9.96 -0.97
CA ASP A 126 -43.51 -9.32 -1.21
C ASP A 126 -43.69 -8.98 -2.73
N LYS A 127 -44.96 -8.88 -3.13
CA LYS A 127 -45.32 -8.65 -4.55
C LYS A 127 -44.80 -7.33 -5.11
N LYS A 128 -44.63 -6.31 -4.27
CA LYS A 128 -44.10 -4.99 -4.68
C LYS A 128 -42.57 -5.10 -4.99
N GLN A 129 -41.83 -5.75 -4.10
CA GLN A 129 -40.41 -6.01 -4.28
C GLN A 129 -40.17 -6.90 -5.53
N GLN A 130 -40.96 -8.00 -5.68
CA GLN A 130 -40.88 -8.87 -6.86
C GLN A 130 -41.08 -8.09 -8.15
N ARG A 131 -42.07 -7.17 -8.19
CA ARG A 131 -42.36 -6.36 -9.38
C ARG A 131 -41.21 -5.38 -9.70
N ILE A 132 -40.68 -4.70 -8.70
CA ILE A 132 -39.58 -3.73 -8.90
C ILE A 132 -38.31 -4.43 -9.37
N LEU A 133 -37.91 -5.50 -8.70
CA LEU A 133 -36.72 -6.27 -9.05
C LEU A 133 -36.90 -6.99 -10.39
N GLY A 134 -38.11 -7.51 -10.67
CA GLY A 134 -38.43 -8.13 -11.97
C GLY A 134 -38.30 -7.13 -13.14
N ALA A 135 -38.85 -5.93 -12.97
CA ALA A 135 -38.74 -4.86 -13.98
C ALA A 135 -37.25 -4.43 -14.20
N TYR A 136 -36.48 -4.31 -13.13
CA TYR A 136 -35.03 -4.02 -13.24
C TYR A 136 -34.32 -5.15 -14.01
N PHE A 137 -34.56 -6.40 -13.65
CA PHE A 137 -33.96 -7.55 -14.32
C PHE A 137 -34.29 -7.55 -15.82
N GLU A 138 -35.59 -7.48 -16.15
CA GLU A 138 -36.06 -7.63 -17.55
C GLU A 138 -35.64 -6.45 -18.45
N ASN A 139 -35.66 -5.22 -17.94
CA ASN A 139 -35.43 -4.04 -18.77
C ASN A 139 -33.96 -3.57 -18.79
N GLN A 140 -33.18 -3.84 -17.72
CA GLN A 140 -31.83 -3.29 -17.61
C GLN A 140 -30.75 -4.38 -17.57
N LEU A 141 -30.97 -5.48 -16.87
CA LEU A 141 -29.92 -6.48 -16.67
C LEU A 141 -29.95 -7.57 -17.74
N GLN A 142 -31.14 -8.16 -18.02
CA GLN A 142 -31.28 -9.27 -18.98
C GLN A 142 -30.78 -8.93 -20.38
N PRO A 143 -30.98 -7.72 -20.96
CA PRO A 143 -30.47 -7.39 -22.29
C PRO A 143 -28.95 -7.37 -22.41
N LEU A 144 -28.22 -7.28 -21.28
CA LEU A 144 -26.76 -7.28 -21.24
C LEU A 144 -26.15 -8.68 -21.09
N LEU A 145 -26.98 -9.68 -20.82
CA LEU A 145 -26.52 -11.04 -20.53
C LEU A 145 -26.12 -11.80 -21.81
N ALA A 146 -25.04 -12.57 -21.70
CA ALA A 146 -24.57 -13.48 -22.72
C ALA A 146 -24.61 -14.95 -22.20
N PRO A 147 -25.78 -15.57 -22.07
CA PRO A 147 -25.91 -16.94 -21.61
C PRO A 147 -25.33 -17.93 -22.64
N GLN A 148 -24.65 -18.94 -22.14
CA GLN A 148 -24.02 -19.96 -22.95
C GLN A 148 -24.40 -21.36 -22.43
N ILE A 149 -24.73 -22.28 -23.31
CA ILE A 149 -24.86 -23.70 -23.02
C ILE A 149 -23.54 -24.39 -23.34
N ILE A 150 -23.16 -25.35 -22.53
CA ILE A 150 -21.95 -26.15 -22.71
C ILE A 150 -22.39 -27.59 -22.94
N ASP A 151 -22.21 -28.06 -24.17
CA ASP A 151 -22.53 -29.40 -24.61
C ASP A 151 -21.49 -29.93 -25.63
N GLN A 152 -21.84 -30.93 -26.43
CA GLN A 152 -20.94 -31.48 -27.44
C GLN A 152 -20.65 -30.53 -28.62
N SER A 153 -21.59 -29.63 -28.91
CA SER A 153 -21.48 -28.63 -29.98
C SER A 153 -20.91 -27.32 -29.53
N HIS A 154 -20.99 -27.03 -28.20
CA HIS A 154 -20.53 -25.81 -27.58
C HIS A 154 -19.48 -26.15 -26.51
N PRO A 155 -18.18 -26.01 -26.85
CA PRO A 155 -17.10 -26.38 -25.95
C PRO A 155 -17.07 -25.47 -24.69
N PHE A 156 -16.40 -25.98 -23.64
CA PHE A 156 -16.22 -25.21 -22.41
C PHE A 156 -15.44 -23.90 -22.69
N PRO A 157 -16.01 -22.74 -22.42
CA PRO A 157 -15.38 -21.45 -22.73
C PRO A 157 -14.24 -21.13 -21.79
N HIS A 158 -13.40 -20.17 -22.20
CA HIS A 158 -12.40 -19.59 -21.31
C HIS A 158 -13.10 -18.73 -20.26
N LEU A 159 -12.96 -19.13 -18.99
CA LEU A 159 -13.43 -18.31 -17.88
C LEU A 159 -12.36 -17.28 -17.52
N GLU A 160 -12.73 -16.00 -17.59
CA GLU A 160 -11.82 -14.88 -17.32
C GLU A 160 -11.40 -14.84 -15.84
N ASN A 161 -10.20 -14.31 -15.59
CA ASN A 161 -9.64 -14.19 -14.25
C ASN A 161 -10.48 -13.24 -13.39
N ASN A 162 -10.81 -13.66 -12.17
CA ASN A 162 -11.56 -12.91 -11.16
C ASN A 162 -12.91 -12.33 -11.63
N ARG A 163 -13.49 -12.90 -12.70
CA ARG A 163 -14.84 -12.56 -13.15
C ARG A 163 -15.88 -13.44 -12.48
N GLN A 164 -16.93 -12.82 -11.94
CA GLN A 164 -18.05 -13.58 -11.42
C GLN A 164 -18.89 -14.15 -12.56
N ILE A 165 -19.29 -15.42 -12.42
CA ILE A 165 -20.05 -16.18 -13.42
C ILE A 165 -21.13 -16.95 -12.68
N ILE A 166 -22.37 -16.90 -13.17
CA ILE A 166 -23.40 -17.80 -12.71
C ILE A 166 -23.28 -19.09 -13.52
N ALA A 167 -22.96 -20.18 -12.85
CA ALA A 167 -22.86 -21.51 -13.44
C ALA A 167 -24.02 -22.37 -12.97
N MET A 168 -24.48 -23.29 -13.82
CA MET A 168 -25.61 -24.15 -13.52
C MET A 168 -25.54 -25.49 -14.23
N SER A 169 -26.15 -26.52 -13.64
CA SER A 169 -26.48 -27.75 -14.30
C SER A 169 -27.94 -27.71 -14.74
N LEU A 170 -28.18 -28.11 -15.98
CA LEU A 170 -29.43 -27.99 -16.69
C LEU A 170 -29.85 -29.38 -17.18
N GLU A 171 -31.11 -29.72 -17.03
CA GLU A 171 -31.67 -30.93 -17.57
C GLU A 171 -32.48 -30.61 -18.84
N THR A 172 -32.18 -31.32 -19.93
CA THR A 172 -32.93 -31.23 -21.18
C THR A 172 -34.25 -31.99 -21.07
N LYS A 173 -35.20 -31.74 -21.96
CA LYS A 173 -36.49 -32.50 -22.04
C LYS A 173 -36.29 -34.01 -22.14
N ASN A 174 -35.16 -34.47 -22.63
CA ASN A 174 -34.83 -35.90 -22.79
C ASN A 174 -34.06 -36.46 -21.58
N GLY A 175 -34.01 -35.74 -20.45
CA GLY A 175 -33.32 -36.17 -19.23
C GLY A 175 -31.79 -36.08 -19.26
N LYS A 176 -31.20 -35.49 -20.32
CA LYS A 176 -29.75 -35.34 -20.44
C LYS A 176 -29.28 -34.11 -19.66
N THR A 177 -28.24 -34.25 -18.85
CA THR A 177 -27.60 -33.12 -18.17
C THR A 177 -26.64 -32.38 -19.11
N VAL A 178 -26.81 -31.08 -19.21
CA VAL A 178 -25.89 -30.11 -19.84
C VAL A 178 -25.56 -29.02 -18.85
N PHE A 179 -24.62 -28.16 -19.16
CA PHE A 179 -24.21 -27.08 -18.27
C PHE A 179 -24.45 -25.72 -18.91
N GLY A 180 -24.75 -24.73 -18.08
CA GLY A 180 -24.95 -23.34 -18.51
C GLY A 180 -24.05 -22.39 -17.73
N ILE A 181 -23.65 -21.33 -18.37
CA ILE A 181 -22.96 -20.23 -17.73
C ILE A 181 -23.50 -18.87 -18.18
N ILE A 182 -23.45 -17.90 -17.28
CA ILE A 182 -23.78 -16.49 -17.56
C ILE A 182 -22.71 -15.64 -16.88
N PRO A 183 -21.75 -15.08 -17.63
CA PRO A 183 -20.82 -14.10 -17.08
C PRO A 183 -21.55 -12.84 -16.63
N VAL A 184 -21.24 -12.32 -15.44
CA VAL A 184 -21.76 -11.04 -14.98
C VAL A 184 -21.20 -9.93 -15.88
N PRO A 185 -22.06 -9.08 -16.50
CA PRO A 185 -21.60 -8.08 -17.46
C PRO A 185 -20.75 -6.99 -16.78
N TYR A 186 -19.61 -6.61 -17.36
CA TYR A 186 -18.77 -5.52 -16.86
C TYR A 186 -19.44 -4.15 -16.87
N LYS A 187 -20.37 -3.93 -17.82
CA LYS A 187 -21.09 -2.65 -17.97
C LYS A 187 -22.37 -2.57 -17.16
N ALA A 188 -22.79 -3.66 -16.48
CA ALA A 188 -23.93 -3.63 -15.60
C ALA A 188 -23.54 -2.93 -14.30
N GLU A 189 -24.43 -2.05 -13.80
CA GLU A 189 -24.30 -1.58 -12.41
C GLU A 189 -24.40 -2.79 -11.49
N ARG A 190 -23.37 -2.98 -10.66
CA ARG A 190 -23.32 -4.13 -9.77
C ARG A 190 -24.33 -4.03 -8.63
N MET A 191 -24.63 -2.81 -8.19
CA MET A 191 -25.58 -2.53 -7.12
C MET A 191 -26.79 -1.76 -7.66
N TYR A 192 -27.97 -2.34 -7.49
CA TYR A 192 -29.24 -1.67 -7.78
C TYR A 192 -29.95 -1.34 -6.48
N PHE A 193 -30.48 -0.13 -6.36
CA PHE A 193 -31.20 0.39 -5.17
C PHE A 193 -32.70 0.46 -5.48
N PRO A 194 -33.51 -0.58 -5.13
CA PRO A 194 -34.93 -0.59 -5.40
C PRO A 194 -35.73 0.40 -4.53
N SER A 195 -35.18 0.80 -3.38
CA SER A 195 -35.69 1.83 -2.49
C SER A 195 -34.58 2.45 -1.68
N GLU A 196 -34.82 3.58 -1.04
CA GLU A 196 -33.89 4.16 -0.08
C GLU A 196 -33.62 3.15 1.05
N GLY A 197 -32.34 2.96 1.37
CA GLY A 197 -31.93 2.02 2.42
C GLY A 197 -31.92 0.53 2.03
N SER A 198 -32.09 0.17 0.74
CA SER A 198 -31.96 -1.23 0.32
C SER A 198 -31.21 -1.35 -0.99
N TYR A 199 -30.45 -2.44 -1.15
CA TYR A 199 -29.74 -2.74 -2.40
C TYR A 199 -29.74 -4.23 -2.72
N VAL A 200 -29.57 -4.56 -3.99
CA VAL A 200 -29.41 -5.94 -4.48
C VAL A 200 -28.19 -6.00 -5.40
N LEU A 201 -27.48 -7.13 -5.40
CA LEU A 201 -26.36 -7.36 -6.27
C LEU A 201 -26.79 -7.98 -7.60
N ALA A 202 -26.19 -7.55 -8.71
CA ALA A 202 -26.48 -8.04 -10.05
C ALA A 202 -26.32 -9.57 -10.16
N GLU A 203 -25.26 -10.11 -9.57
CA GLU A 203 -25.00 -11.56 -9.53
C GLU A 203 -26.11 -12.34 -8.81
N ASP A 204 -26.70 -11.78 -7.75
CA ASP A 204 -27.83 -12.41 -7.04
C ASP A 204 -29.10 -12.37 -7.88
N MET A 205 -29.34 -11.27 -8.59
CA MET A 205 -30.47 -11.11 -9.50
C MET A 205 -30.38 -12.08 -10.68
N ILE A 206 -29.20 -12.24 -11.28
CA ILE A 206 -29.01 -13.18 -12.40
C ILE A 206 -29.22 -14.61 -11.91
N ARG A 207 -28.61 -14.98 -10.76
CA ARG A 207 -28.76 -16.32 -10.16
C ARG A 207 -30.22 -16.66 -9.84
N PHE A 208 -30.98 -15.70 -9.35
CA PHE A 208 -32.40 -15.89 -9.03
C PHE A 208 -33.27 -16.10 -10.28
N ASN A 209 -32.95 -15.42 -11.39
CA ASN A 209 -33.75 -15.46 -12.62
C ASN A 209 -33.22 -16.44 -13.68
N CYS A 210 -32.36 -17.40 -13.35
CA CYS A 210 -31.81 -18.38 -14.31
C CYS A 210 -32.91 -19.14 -15.08
N ASP A 211 -34.00 -19.51 -14.40
CA ASP A 211 -35.12 -20.22 -15.01
C ASP A 211 -35.79 -19.39 -16.11
N LYS A 212 -35.83 -18.07 -15.99
CA LYS A 212 -36.38 -17.17 -17.03
C LYS A 212 -35.45 -17.08 -18.27
N ILE A 213 -34.14 -17.27 -18.06
CA ILE A 213 -33.13 -17.21 -19.13
C ILE A 213 -33.11 -18.55 -19.91
N PHE A 214 -33.09 -19.68 -19.19
CA PHE A 214 -33.00 -21.01 -19.76
C PHE A 214 -34.36 -21.72 -19.81
N LYS A 215 -35.39 -21.08 -20.37
CA LYS A 215 -36.80 -21.51 -20.38
C LYS A 215 -37.04 -22.93 -20.95
N HIS A 216 -36.12 -23.43 -21.76
CA HIS A 216 -36.25 -24.76 -22.40
C HIS A 216 -35.58 -25.89 -21.60
N TYR A 217 -34.98 -25.58 -20.46
CA TYR A 217 -34.26 -26.47 -19.58
C TYR A 217 -34.81 -26.42 -18.17
N ASN A 218 -34.63 -27.51 -17.43
CA ASN A 218 -34.86 -27.51 -15.99
C ASN A 218 -33.55 -27.20 -15.26
N VAL A 219 -33.51 -26.12 -14.46
CA VAL A 219 -32.32 -25.74 -13.69
C VAL A 219 -32.22 -26.59 -12.43
N MET A 220 -31.25 -27.52 -12.41
CA MET A 220 -31.07 -28.47 -11.32
C MET A 220 -30.19 -27.92 -10.20
N GLU A 221 -29.04 -27.36 -10.54
CA GLU A 221 -28.10 -26.76 -9.60
C GLU A 221 -27.66 -25.40 -10.14
N ARG A 222 -27.39 -24.43 -9.25
CA ARG A 222 -26.91 -23.11 -9.62
C ARG A 222 -25.97 -22.55 -8.57
N ALA A 223 -24.88 -21.94 -9.00
CA ALA A 223 -23.89 -21.28 -8.14
C ALA A 223 -23.32 -20.03 -8.81
N ILE A 224 -22.92 -19.08 -8.00
CA ILE A 224 -22.01 -18.01 -8.41
C ILE A 224 -20.60 -18.54 -8.24
N ILE A 225 -19.80 -18.47 -9.28
CA ILE A 225 -18.40 -18.92 -9.24
C ILE A 225 -17.45 -17.80 -9.61
N CYS A 226 -16.22 -17.91 -9.15
CA CYS A 226 -15.11 -17.08 -9.56
C CYS A 226 -13.86 -17.94 -9.73
N VAL A 227 -13.14 -17.76 -10.83
CA VAL A 227 -11.89 -18.48 -11.12
C VAL A 227 -10.73 -17.52 -10.99
N THR A 228 -9.77 -17.84 -10.12
CA THR A 228 -8.51 -17.12 -10.07
C THR A 228 -7.47 -17.87 -10.90
N ARG A 229 -6.76 -17.13 -11.76
CA ARG A 229 -5.70 -17.66 -12.61
C ARG A 229 -4.34 -17.19 -12.14
N ASN A 230 -3.32 -17.99 -12.42
CA ASN A 230 -1.94 -17.55 -12.25
C ASN A 230 -1.72 -16.26 -13.07
N ALA A 231 -1.06 -15.27 -12.51
CA ALA A 231 -0.67 -14.02 -13.16
C ALA A 231 0.82 -13.75 -13.01
N ASP A 232 1.58 -14.70 -12.49
CA ASP A 232 3.01 -14.57 -12.23
C ASP A 232 3.82 -14.93 -13.48
N ILE A 233 3.71 -14.14 -14.54
CA ILE A 233 4.71 -14.15 -15.61
C ILE A 233 5.85 -13.26 -15.12
N VAL A 234 7.01 -13.87 -14.94
CA VAL A 234 8.24 -13.14 -14.65
C VAL A 234 8.76 -12.62 -15.98
N ALA A 235 8.62 -11.32 -16.21
CA ALA A 235 9.16 -10.67 -17.42
C ALA A 235 10.68 -10.88 -17.60
N ASP A 236 11.36 -11.30 -16.52
CA ASP A 236 12.80 -11.57 -16.52
C ASP A 236 13.16 -12.97 -17.06
N GLU A 237 12.20 -13.88 -17.26
CA GLU A 237 12.42 -15.26 -17.77
C GLU A 237 12.18 -15.39 -19.30
N GLU A 238 11.48 -14.45 -19.91
CA GLU A 238 11.40 -14.40 -21.38
C GLU A 238 12.61 -13.63 -21.91
N ARG A 239 13.35 -14.25 -22.82
CA ARG A 239 14.50 -13.59 -23.48
C ARG A 239 14.00 -12.35 -24.20
N PHE A 240 14.56 -11.23 -23.80
CA PHE A 240 14.38 -9.96 -24.46
C PHE A 240 15.12 -10.03 -25.80
N ASP A 241 14.43 -9.80 -26.89
CA ASP A 241 15.09 -9.69 -28.20
C ASP A 241 15.75 -8.31 -28.22
N GLU A 242 17.05 -8.23 -28.48
CA GLU A 242 17.83 -6.98 -28.36
C GLU A 242 17.30 -5.87 -29.30
N ASP A 243 16.55 -6.25 -30.32
CA ASP A 243 15.93 -5.35 -31.30
C ASP A 243 14.48 -4.96 -30.97
N GLU A 244 13.85 -5.52 -29.89
CA GLU A 244 12.46 -5.23 -29.53
C GLU A 244 12.34 -4.04 -28.57
N ASP A 245 11.45 -3.08 -28.87
CA ASP A 245 11.13 -1.98 -27.96
C ASP A 245 10.55 -2.55 -26.65
N PHE A 246 11.10 -2.14 -25.52
CA PHE A 246 10.71 -2.59 -24.17
C PHE A 246 9.22 -2.34 -23.88
N ILE A 247 8.64 -1.26 -24.39
CA ILE A 247 7.21 -0.94 -24.25
C ILE A 247 6.34 -1.94 -25.02
N GLU A 248 6.75 -2.30 -26.24
CA GLU A 248 6.05 -3.28 -27.07
C GLU A 248 6.09 -4.68 -26.45
N HIS A 249 7.27 -5.08 -25.95
CA HIS A 249 7.45 -6.34 -25.23
C HIS A 249 6.53 -6.44 -24.01
N MET A 250 6.48 -5.40 -23.16
CA MET A 250 5.60 -5.34 -21.99
C MET A 250 4.12 -5.45 -22.37
N SER A 251 3.71 -4.82 -23.46
CA SER A 251 2.33 -4.89 -23.96
C SER A 251 1.96 -6.31 -24.39
N LYS A 252 2.85 -7.04 -25.07
CA LYS A 252 2.65 -8.46 -25.45
C LYS A 252 2.55 -9.37 -24.22
N LEU A 253 3.37 -9.15 -23.17
CA LEU A 253 3.32 -9.89 -21.92
C LEU A 253 1.98 -9.73 -21.18
N LEU A 254 1.42 -8.51 -21.16
CA LEU A 254 0.12 -8.26 -20.55
C LEU A 254 -1.01 -9.06 -21.20
N ILE A 255 -0.96 -9.27 -22.53
CA ILE A 255 -1.92 -10.10 -23.26
C ILE A 255 -1.77 -11.58 -22.86
N LYS A 256 -0.54 -12.11 -22.78
CA LYS A 256 -0.27 -13.49 -22.38
C LYS A 256 -0.79 -13.81 -20.96
N ARG A 257 -0.64 -12.89 -19.99
CA ARG A 257 -1.12 -13.06 -18.60
C ARG A 257 -2.61 -13.41 -18.51
N ARG A 258 -3.44 -12.97 -19.43
CA ARG A 258 -4.89 -13.20 -19.41
C ARG A 258 -5.27 -14.68 -19.61
N ARG A 259 -4.37 -15.54 -20.07
CA ARG A 259 -4.65 -16.94 -20.45
C ARG A 259 -3.99 -18.00 -19.58
N LEU A 260 -3.40 -17.61 -18.46
CA LEU A 260 -2.67 -18.54 -17.58
C LEU A 260 -3.58 -19.54 -16.85
N SER A 261 -2.97 -20.58 -16.27
CA SER A 261 -3.66 -21.71 -15.65
C SER A 261 -4.53 -21.31 -14.46
N PRO A 262 -5.72 -21.92 -14.25
CA PRO A 262 -6.50 -21.73 -13.04
C PRO A 262 -5.74 -22.26 -11.82
N VAL A 263 -5.86 -21.55 -10.68
CA VAL A 263 -5.23 -21.91 -9.39
C VAL A 263 -6.23 -21.99 -8.24
N ARG A 264 -7.42 -21.38 -8.40
CA ARG A 264 -8.48 -21.40 -7.39
C ARG A 264 -9.85 -21.35 -8.06
N LEU A 265 -10.80 -22.11 -7.52
CA LEU A 265 -12.24 -21.99 -7.79
C LEU A 265 -12.95 -21.55 -6.50
N GLU A 266 -13.66 -20.44 -6.55
CA GLU A 266 -14.56 -19.99 -5.50
C GLU A 266 -15.99 -20.30 -5.89
N VAL A 267 -16.80 -20.75 -4.91
CA VAL A 267 -18.18 -21.21 -5.15
C VAL A 267 -19.08 -20.60 -4.07
N ARG A 268 -20.15 -19.93 -4.51
CA ARG A 268 -21.27 -19.49 -3.67
C ARG A 268 -22.57 -20.11 -4.16
N GLY A 269 -22.97 -21.19 -3.56
CA GLY A 269 -24.17 -21.94 -3.90
C GLY A 269 -24.39 -23.11 -2.97
N GLU A 270 -25.63 -23.53 -2.83
CA GLU A 270 -26.02 -24.68 -2.04
C GLU A 270 -26.35 -25.87 -2.95
N ASN A 271 -26.09 -27.09 -2.46
CA ASN A 271 -26.42 -28.33 -3.17
C ASN A 271 -25.93 -28.36 -4.63
N CYS A 272 -24.73 -27.87 -4.91
CA CYS A 272 -24.17 -27.77 -6.26
C CYS A 272 -23.00 -28.75 -6.53
N GLY A 273 -23.01 -29.92 -5.91
CA GLY A 273 -21.88 -30.88 -5.94
C GLY A 273 -21.58 -31.43 -7.32
N LYS A 274 -22.59 -31.74 -8.14
CA LYS A 274 -22.37 -32.23 -9.51
C LYS A 274 -21.80 -31.15 -10.43
N LEU A 275 -22.31 -29.92 -10.29
CA LEU A 275 -21.81 -28.77 -11.02
C LEU A 275 -20.34 -28.49 -10.65
N VAL A 276 -20.01 -28.48 -9.37
CA VAL A 276 -18.63 -28.24 -8.90
C VAL A 276 -17.68 -29.33 -9.38
N ALA A 277 -18.06 -30.59 -9.30
CA ALA A 277 -17.23 -31.70 -9.83
C ALA A 277 -16.96 -31.56 -11.33
N TYR A 278 -17.97 -31.13 -12.10
CA TYR A 278 -17.80 -30.84 -13.52
C TYR A 278 -16.82 -29.69 -13.76
N LEU A 279 -16.95 -28.59 -13.03
CA LEU A 279 -16.06 -27.41 -13.13
C LEU A 279 -14.62 -27.77 -12.75
N GLN A 280 -14.42 -28.50 -11.67
CA GLN A 280 -13.10 -28.98 -11.25
C GLN A 280 -12.43 -29.80 -12.37
N LYS A 281 -13.15 -30.72 -12.99
CA LYS A 281 -12.64 -31.51 -14.10
C LYS A 281 -12.25 -30.63 -15.30
N LYS A 282 -13.10 -29.65 -15.67
CA LYS A 282 -12.86 -28.76 -16.83
C LYS A 282 -11.71 -27.76 -16.60
N LEU A 283 -11.53 -27.33 -15.37
CA LEU A 283 -10.49 -26.37 -14.97
C LEU A 283 -9.19 -27.06 -14.53
N ALA A 284 -9.16 -28.40 -14.46
CA ALA A 284 -8.06 -29.19 -13.92
C ALA A 284 -7.69 -28.78 -12.47
N LEU A 285 -8.70 -28.47 -11.65
CA LEU A 285 -8.55 -28.11 -10.25
C LEU A 285 -8.95 -29.26 -9.33
N THR A 286 -8.32 -29.34 -8.17
CA THR A 286 -8.61 -30.30 -7.11
C THR A 286 -9.64 -29.77 -6.12
N GLN A 287 -10.16 -30.65 -5.26
CA GLN A 287 -11.05 -30.25 -4.15
C GLN A 287 -10.33 -29.26 -3.20
N ALA A 288 -9.02 -29.42 -2.95
CA ALA A 288 -8.25 -28.54 -2.09
C ALA A 288 -8.12 -27.08 -2.65
N GLN A 289 -8.28 -26.92 -3.97
CA GLN A 289 -8.25 -25.62 -4.65
C GLN A 289 -9.65 -25.00 -4.83
N THR A 290 -10.68 -25.62 -4.22
CA THR A 290 -12.07 -25.15 -4.30
C THR A 290 -12.52 -24.61 -2.94
N PHE A 291 -12.95 -23.35 -2.90
CA PHE A 291 -13.31 -22.64 -1.67
C PHE A 291 -14.78 -22.23 -1.72
N TYR A 292 -15.53 -22.59 -0.69
CA TYR A 292 -16.95 -22.29 -0.57
C TYR A 292 -17.16 -21.06 0.32
N SER A 293 -18.13 -20.23 -0.05
CA SER A 293 -18.54 -19.06 0.70
C SER A 293 -20.06 -18.88 0.68
N VAL A 294 -20.62 -18.36 1.74
CA VAL A 294 -22.02 -17.91 1.81
C VAL A 294 -22.13 -16.40 1.54
N SER A 295 -21.05 -15.68 1.70
CA SER A 295 -20.96 -14.24 1.44
C SER A 295 -20.64 -13.96 -0.04
N PRO A 296 -20.83 -12.72 -0.56
CA PRO A 296 -20.40 -12.34 -1.90
C PRO A 296 -18.93 -12.69 -2.14
N LEU A 297 -18.62 -13.23 -3.33
CA LEU A 297 -17.24 -13.63 -3.64
C LEU A 297 -16.32 -12.41 -3.82
N ASP A 298 -16.83 -11.36 -4.44
CA ASP A 298 -16.16 -10.07 -4.58
C ASP A 298 -16.80 -9.06 -3.62
N MET A 299 -15.98 -8.47 -2.77
CA MET A 299 -16.39 -7.50 -1.75
C MET A 299 -16.17 -6.02 -2.16
N SER A 300 -15.80 -5.76 -3.42
CA SER A 300 -15.52 -4.39 -3.92
C SER A 300 -16.75 -3.48 -3.88
N HIS A 301 -17.97 -4.05 -3.95
CA HIS A 301 -19.22 -3.30 -3.85
C HIS A 301 -19.37 -2.50 -2.54
N PHE A 302 -18.69 -2.87 -1.47
CA PHE A 302 -18.74 -2.09 -0.23
C PHE A 302 -18.06 -0.72 -0.34
N SER A 303 -17.05 -0.56 -1.21
CA SER A 303 -16.48 0.75 -1.51
C SER A 303 -17.50 1.64 -2.23
N GLU A 304 -18.21 1.07 -3.22
CA GLU A 304 -19.28 1.74 -3.94
C GLU A 304 -20.48 2.07 -3.02
N LEU A 305 -20.86 1.15 -2.12
CA LEU A 305 -21.90 1.38 -1.11
C LEU A 305 -21.57 2.59 -0.25
N ARG A 306 -20.33 2.72 0.22
CA ARG A 306 -19.89 3.88 1.02
C ARG A 306 -20.03 5.19 0.25
N GLU A 307 -19.68 5.21 -1.04
CA GLU A 307 -19.79 6.40 -1.89
C GLU A 307 -21.25 6.79 -2.14
N LYS A 308 -22.14 5.81 -2.38
CA LYS A 308 -23.55 6.00 -2.67
C LYS A 308 -24.42 6.17 -1.40
N ALA A 309 -23.90 5.86 -0.22
CA ALA A 309 -24.63 6.01 1.03
C ALA A 309 -24.99 7.47 1.32
N PRO A 310 -26.16 7.75 1.96
CA PRO A 310 -26.52 9.09 2.41
C PRO A 310 -25.43 9.76 3.24
N SER A 311 -25.26 11.08 3.08
CA SER A 311 -24.17 11.84 3.71
C SER A 311 -24.15 11.72 5.23
N HIS A 312 -25.32 11.68 5.89
CA HIS A 312 -25.41 11.52 7.34
C HIS A 312 -24.90 10.16 7.80
N LEU A 313 -25.16 9.06 7.06
CA LEU A 313 -24.63 7.73 7.38
C LEU A 313 -23.11 7.67 7.18
N ARG A 314 -22.59 8.32 6.15
CA ARG A 314 -21.14 8.42 5.93
C ARG A 314 -20.43 9.15 7.06
N GLN A 315 -21.03 10.20 7.61
CA GLN A 315 -20.48 10.95 8.74
C GLN A 315 -20.47 10.13 10.05
N ILE A 316 -21.53 9.35 10.31
CA ILE A 316 -21.65 8.54 11.52
C ILE A 316 -20.79 7.26 11.46
N HIS A 317 -20.73 6.63 10.28
CA HIS A 317 -20.17 5.29 10.10
C HIS A 317 -18.86 5.25 9.31
N GLY A 318 -18.27 6.39 8.95
CA GLY A 318 -16.95 6.53 8.34
C GLY A 318 -15.96 7.25 9.25
N PHE A 319 -14.68 7.16 8.94
CA PHE A 319 -13.70 8.07 9.56
C PHE A 319 -13.98 9.52 9.17
N ALA A 320 -13.85 10.43 10.11
CA ALA A 320 -13.84 11.86 9.80
C ALA A 320 -12.79 12.16 8.72
N PRO A 321 -13.09 12.97 7.70
CA PRO A 321 -12.10 13.38 6.72
C PRO A 321 -10.88 13.98 7.41
N PHE A 322 -9.70 13.62 6.93
CA PHE A 322 -8.45 14.17 7.41
C PHE A 322 -7.69 14.79 6.22
N GLU A 323 -7.35 16.05 6.38
CA GLU A 323 -6.49 16.79 5.45
C GLU A 323 -5.26 17.27 6.21
N PRO A 324 -4.05 17.07 5.64
CA PRO A 324 -2.81 17.57 6.24
C PRO A 324 -2.89 19.09 6.46
N ALA A 325 -2.24 19.57 7.54
CA ALA A 325 -2.27 20.97 7.95
C ALA A 325 -1.92 21.95 6.82
N PHE A 326 -0.95 21.61 6.01
CA PHE A 326 -0.46 22.45 4.92
C PHE A 326 -1.42 22.61 3.73
N GLU A 327 -2.37 21.69 3.52
CA GLU A 327 -3.33 21.82 2.40
C GLU A 327 -4.39 22.88 2.66
N ARG A 328 -4.62 23.25 3.91
CA ARG A 328 -5.56 24.30 4.31
C ARG A 328 -5.04 25.71 4.05
N HIS A 329 -3.75 25.88 3.84
CA HIS A 329 -3.09 27.17 3.63
C HIS A 329 -2.60 27.28 2.16
N SER A 330 -3.52 27.12 1.20
CA SER A 330 -3.24 27.25 -0.23
C SER A 330 -2.64 28.64 -0.53
N GLY A 331 -1.35 28.72 -0.78
CA GLY A 331 -0.68 29.92 -1.27
C GLY A 331 0.72 30.22 -0.71
N ILE A 332 1.27 29.48 0.26
CA ILE A 332 2.54 29.84 0.92
C ILE A 332 3.63 28.79 0.71
N PHE A 333 3.67 28.14 -0.44
CA PHE A 333 4.80 27.27 -0.79
C PHE A 333 5.74 27.89 -1.82
N ASP A 334 5.84 29.21 -1.79
CA ASP A 334 6.88 29.92 -2.52
C ASP A 334 8.16 29.96 -1.71
N ASP A 335 9.30 30.00 -2.36
CA ASP A 335 10.63 29.97 -1.78
C ASP A 335 11.03 28.67 -1.05
N MET A 336 10.59 27.49 -1.58
CA MET A 336 10.94 26.19 -0.99
C MET A 336 12.45 25.98 -0.87
N LEU A 337 13.19 26.39 -1.89
CA LEU A 337 14.64 26.31 -1.91
C LEU A 337 15.27 27.12 -0.77
N LYS A 338 14.77 28.33 -0.52
CA LYS A 338 15.21 29.17 0.60
C LYS A 338 14.94 28.52 1.95
N ARG A 339 13.79 27.85 2.11
CA ARG A 339 13.45 27.13 3.34
C ARG A 339 14.38 25.95 3.60
N ILE A 340 14.69 25.17 2.56
CA ILE A 340 15.55 23.99 2.68
C ILE A 340 16.98 24.37 3.02
N ARG A 341 17.46 25.53 2.53
CA ARG A 341 18.77 26.09 2.91
C ARG A 341 18.88 26.48 4.38
N LEU A 342 17.77 26.73 5.07
CA LEU A 342 17.74 27.02 6.51
C LEU A 342 17.82 25.76 7.38
N GLY A 343 17.59 24.60 6.79
CA GLY A 343 17.66 23.29 7.45
C GLY A 343 16.90 22.21 6.70
N ASP A 344 17.30 20.97 6.89
CA ASP A 344 16.69 19.81 6.27
C ASP A 344 15.19 19.72 6.60
N MET A 345 14.37 19.46 5.59
CA MET A 345 12.94 19.28 5.75
C MET A 345 12.58 17.80 5.85
N LEU A 346 11.98 17.37 6.94
CA LEU A 346 11.46 16.03 7.15
C LEU A 346 9.93 16.07 7.20
N LEU A 347 9.29 15.43 6.19
CA LEU A 347 7.84 15.30 6.07
C LEU A 347 7.40 13.88 6.43
N CYS A 348 6.37 13.78 7.26
CA CYS A 348 5.78 12.52 7.72
C CYS A 348 4.36 12.39 7.15
N HIS A 349 4.24 11.75 5.98
CA HIS A 349 2.94 11.52 5.34
C HIS A 349 2.11 10.49 6.12
N PRO A 350 0.77 10.55 6.09
CA PRO A 350 -0.08 11.56 5.49
C PRO A 350 -0.28 12.80 6.38
N PHE A 351 0.36 12.86 7.56
CA PHE A 351 0.18 13.93 8.55
C PHE A 351 0.73 15.26 8.04
N ASP A 352 1.89 15.22 7.38
CA ASP A 352 2.45 16.31 6.59
C ASP A 352 2.10 16.11 5.11
N SER A 353 1.79 17.22 4.39
CA SER A 353 1.48 17.18 2.96
C SER A 353 2.71 16.86 2.09
N ILE A 354 2.49 16.25 0.92
CA ILE A 354 3.52 16.09 -0.11
C ILE A 354 3.70 17.36 -0.98
N GLN A 355 2.80 18.32 -0.87
CA GLN A 355 2.79 19.54 -1.69
C GLN A 355 4.11 20.35 -1.62
N PRO A 356 4.84 20.44 -0.48
CA PRO A 356 6.15 21.09 -0.43
C PRO A 356 7.13 20.55 -1.48
N PHE A 357 7.16 19.22 -1.68
CA PHE A 357 8.01 18.62 -2.70
C PHE A 357 7.55 19.00 -4.13
N PHE A 358 6.24 18.98 -4.41
CA PHE A 358 5.74 19.38 -5.73
C PHE A 358 5.97 20.85 -6.02
N SER A 359 5.84 21.72 -5.01
CA SER A 359 6.19 23.14 -5.13
C SER A 359 7.67 23.34 -5.41
N LEU A 360 8.55 22.56 -4.78
CA LEU A 360 9.98 22.57 -5.08
C LEU A 360 10.27 22.22 -6.56
N ILE A 361 9.60 21.21 -7.12
CA ILE A 361 9.77 20.86 -8.54
C ILE A 361 9.21 21.97 -9.45
N ARG A 362 8.07 22.57 -9.10
CA ARG A 362 7.51 23.72 -9.83
C ARG A 362 8.45 24.92 -9.82
N GLU A 363 9.05 25.25 -8.68
CA GLU A 363 10.05 26.31 -8.56
C GLU A 363 11.31 25.97 -9.38
N ALA A 364 11.77 24.73 -9.30
CA ALA A 364 12.93 24.25 -10.07
C ALA A 364 12.68 24.35 -11.59
N ALA A 365 11.46 24.09 -12.06
CA ALA A 365 11.10 24.23 -13.46
C ALA A 365 11.21 25.69 -13.97
N ALA A 366 10.96 26.67 -13.10
CA ALA A 366 11.01 28.10 -13.44
C ALA A 366 12.35 28.76 -13.15
N ASP A 367 13.20 28.20 -12.25
CA ASP A 367 14.47 28.80 -11.83
C ASP A 367 15.54 28.70 -12.93
N SER A 368 16.04 29.83 -13.41
CA SER A 368 17.09 29.90 -14.43
C SER A 368 18.42 29.27 -14.02
N HIS A 369 18.69 29.12 -12.73
CA HIS A 369 19.92 28.49 -12.21
C HIS A 369 19.82 26.96 -12.19
N VAL A 370 18.63 26.37 -12.31
CA VAL A 370 18.46 24.93 -12.38
C VAL A 370 18.92 24.42 -13.73
N VAL A 371 19.87 23.50 -13.71
CA VAL A 371 20.46 22.86 -14.91
C VAL A 371 19.74 21.55 -15.20
N SER A 372 19.54 20.71 -14.16
CA SER A 372 18.95 19.39 -14.36
C SER A 372 18.05 18.96 -13.19
N ILE A 373 17.07 18.13 -13.52
CA ILE A 373 16.23 17.39 -12.58
C ILE A 373 16.31 15.91 -12.92
N GLN A 374 16.72 15.08 -11.97
CA GLN A 374 16.82 13.63 -12.11
C GLN A 374 15.90 12.96 -11.11
N ILE A 375 15.02 12.06 -11.54
CA ILE A 375 14.00 11.47 -10.67
C ILE A 375 13.72 10.03 -11.01
N THR A 376 13.44 9.21 -9.97
CA THR A 376 12.94 7.84 -10.14
C THR A 376 11.42 7.81 -9.97
N LEU A 377 10.69 7.12 -10.86
CA LEU A 377 9.24 6.93 -10.80
C LEU A 377 8.88 5.46 -10.81
N TYR A 378 7.96 5.04 -9.94
CA TYR A 378 7.51 3.65 -9.83
C TYR A 378 5.99 3.50 -10.07
N ARG A 379 5.16 4.28 -9.39
CA ARG A 379 3.71 4.36 -9.54
C ARG A 379 3.30 5.80 -9.70
N ILE A 380 2.82 6.15 -10.88
CA ILE A 380 2.40 7.50 -11.20
C ILE A 380 0.88 7.58 -11.01
N ALA A 381 0.39 8.69 -10.47
CA ALA A 381 -1.05 8.94 -10.39
C ALA A 381 -1.64 9.12 -11.80
N GLU A 382 -2.89 8.72 -12.01
CA GLU A 382 -3.59 8.88 -13.29
C GLU A 382 -3.62 10.36 -13.76
N ARG A 383 -3.71 11.28 -12.79
CA ARG A 383 -3.54 12.72 -13.00
C ARG A 383 -2.43 13.19 -12.05
N SER A 384 -1.19 13.33 -12.54
CA SER A 384 -0.02 13.65 -11.73
C SER A 384 0.46 15.08 -11.98
N LYS A 385 0.31 15.95 -10.98
CA LYS A 385 0.88 17.31 -10.98
C LYS A 385 2.40 17.27 -11.04
N LEU A 386 3.02 16.29 -10.40
CA LEU A 386 4.47 16.11 -10.45
C LEU A 386 4.95 15.95 -11.89
N VAL A 387 4.31 15.06 -12.66
CA VAL A 387 4.70 14.84 -14.07
C VAL A 387 4.47 16.08 -14.91
N GLU A 388 3.37 16.80 -14.69
CA GLU A 388 3.12 18.09 -15.36
C GLU A 388 4.24 19.11 -15.07
N HIS A 389 4.76 19.17 -13.85
CA HIS A 389 5.89 20.06 -13.51
C HIS A 389 7.22 19.58 -14.12
N LEU A 390 7.44 18.28 -14.28
CA LEU A 390 8.63 17.76 -14.98
C LEU A 390 8.60 18.07 -16.47
N ILE A 391 7.42 17.94 -17.10
CA ILE A 391 7.19 18.35 -18.49
C ILE A 391 7.49 19.85 -18.64
N ALA A 392 6.90 20.71 -17.80
CA ALA A 392 7.16 22.14 -17.81
C ALA A 392 8.65 22.48 -17.61
N ALA A 393 9.39 21.69 -16.81
CA ALA A 393 10.81 21.88 -16.65
C ALA A 393 11.58 21.58 -17.95
N ALA A 394 11.25 20.50 -18.66
CA ALA A 394 11.86 20.17 -19.96
C ALA A 394 11.54 21.22 -21.01
N GLU A 395 10.29 21.65 -21.10
CA GLU A 395 9.84 22.73 -22.00
C GLU A 395 10.55 24.07 -21.70
N ASN A 396 10.93 24.33 -20.45
CA ASN A 396 11.72 25.49 -20.03
C ASN A 396 13.25 25.28 -20.21
N GLY A 397 13.66 24.24 -20.94
CA GLY A 397 15.07 23.99 -21.33
C GLY A 397 15.91 23.37 -20.21
N LYS A 398 15.31 22.72 -19.20
CA LYS A 398 16.04 21.95 -18.20
C LYS A 398 16.31 20.54 -18.70
N GLU A 399 17.47 19.98 -18.35
CA GLU A 399 17.77 18.57 -18.57
C GLU A 399 16.98 17.71 -17.57
N VAL A 400 15.88 17.09 -18.01
CA VAL A 400 15.01 16.27 -17.15
C VAL A 400 15.24 14.79 -17.45
N PHE A 401 15.81 14.05 -16.48
CA PHE A 401 16.11 12.62 -16.58
C PHE A 401 15.12 11.84 -15.71
N VAL A 402 14.30 11.01 -16.34
CA VAL A 402 13.24 10.24 -15.67
C VAL A 402 13.56 8.76 -15.77
N PHE A 403 13.76 8.13 -14.60
CA PHE A 403 13.99 6.70 -14.47
C PHE A 403 12.67 6.04 -14.02
N ILE A 404 11.97 5.41 -14.96
CA ILE A 404 10.65 4.84 -14.71
C ILE A 404 10.69 3.31 -14.68
N GLU A 405 10.00 2.70 -13.72
CA GLU A 405 9.79 1.25 -13.65
C GLU A 405 8.46 0.89 -14.32
N LEU A 406 8.49 0.36 -15.52
CA LEU A 406 7.29 -0.05 -16.27
C LEU A 406 6.67 -1.35 -15.75
N ARG A 407 7.42 -2.19 -15.02
CA ARG A 407 6.97 -3.46 -14.45
C ARG A 407 6.27 -3.28 -13.08
N ALA A 408 5.71 -2.08 -12.83
CA ALA A 408 4.89 -1.82 -11.64
C ALA A 408 3.53 -2.52 -11.79
N ARG A 409 3.33 -3.65 -11.13
CA ARG A 409 2.14 -4.50 -11.26
C ARG A 409 0.84 -3.70 -11.11
N MET A 410 -0.09 -3.88 -12.04
CA MET A 410 -1.40 -3.22 -12.17
C MET A 410 -1.35 -1.73 -12.55
N ASP A 411 -0.18 -1.13 -12.69
CA ASP A 411 0.00 0.25 -13.13
C ASP A 411 0.76 0.35 -14.46
N GLU A 412 1.02 -0.79 -15.12
CA GLU A 412 1.86 -0.86 -16.32
C GLU A 412 1.32 0.02 -17.46
N GLU A 413 0.01 -0.08 -17.77
CA GLU A 413 -0.62 0.70 -18.85
C GLU A 413 -0.57 2.21 -18.59
N ASN A 414 -0.82 2.63 -17.35
CA ASN A 414 -0.74 4.04 -16.94
C ASN A 414 0.69 4.57 -17.00
N ASN A 415 1.68 3.80 -16.54
CA ASN A 415 3.09 4.20 -16.57
C ASN A 415 3.60 4.30 -18.02
N ILE A 416 3.17 3.42 -18.92
CA ILE A 416 3.50 3.48 -20.35
C ILE A 416 2.94 4.77 -20.99
N ALA A 417 1.68 5.10 -20.69
CA ALA A 417 1.06 6.32 -21.24
C ALA A 417 1.79 7.60 -20.80
N TRP A 418 2.17 7.68 -19.51
CA TRP A 418 2.92 8.81 -19.00
C TRP A 418 4.36 8.87 -19.56
N ALA A 419 5.03 7.72 -19.74
CA ALA A 419 6.37 7.66 -20.31
C ALA A 419 6.41 8.28 -21.71
N LYS A 420 5.47 7.89 -22.58
CA LYS A 420 5.36 8.46 -23.94
C LYS A 420 5.15 9.98 -23.90
N ARG A 421 4.25 10.47 -23.05
CA ARG A 421 3.97 11.90 -22.94
C ARG A 421 5.17 12.72 -22.45
N MET A 422 5.96 12.17 -21.50
CA MET A 422 7.19 12.83 -21.02
C MET A 422 8.29 12.83 -22.10
N GLU A 423 8.42 11.74 -22.84
CA GLU A 423 9.37 11.65 -23.97
C GLU A 423 9.04 12.66 -25.07
N GLU A 424 7.77 12.77 -25.47
CA GLU A 424 7.28 13.77 -26.42
C GLU A 424 7.55 15.22 -25.97
N ALA A 425 7.58 15.48 -24.66
CA ALA A 425 7.90 16.79 -24.08
C ALA A 425 9.41 17.05 -23.95
N GLY A 426 10.28 16.12 -24.37
CA GLY A 426 11.73 16.27 -24.33
C GLY A 426 12.42 15.79 -23.05
N CYS A 427 11.74 15.02 -22.20
CA CYS A 427 12.41 14.36 -21.07
C CYS A 427 13.25 13.18 -21.55
N HIS A 428 14.41 12.98 -20.93
CA HIS A 428 15.26 11.80 -21.16
C HIS A 428 14.72 10.61 -20.35
N MET A 429 14.18 9.60 -21.03
CA MET A 429 13.54 8.45 -20.41
C MET A 429 14.48 7.27 -20.24
N PHE A 430 14.45 6.62 -19.06
CA PHE A 430 15.19 5.39 -18.73
C PHE A 430 14.24 4.36 -18.13
N TYR A 431 14.19 3.16 -18.70
CA TYR A 431 13.22 2.10 -18.36
C TYR A 431 13.75 1.07 -17.34
N GLY A 432 14.44 1.55 -16.31
CA GLY A 432 15.04 0.73 -15.27
C GLY A 432 16.31 0.00 -15.70
N PRO A 433 17.07 -0.55 -14.75
CA PRO A 433 18.26 -1.36 -15.06
C PRO A 433 17.87 -2.78 -15.48
N ALA A 434 18.61 -3.35 -16.44
CA ALA A 434 18.42 -4.73 -16.87
C ALA A 434 18.57 -5.71 -15.69
N GLY A 435 17.66 -6.69 -15.55
CA GLY A 435 17.69 -7.72 -14.50
C GLY A 435 17.28 -7.27 -13.11
N PHE A 436 17.06 -5.96 -12.87
CA PHE A 436 16.65 -5.44 -11.55
C PHE A 436 15.42 -4.55 -11.68
N LYS A 437 14.58 -4.51 -10.62
CA LYS A 437 13.46 -3.56 -10.54
C LYS A 437 13.92 -2.30 -9.82
N LEU A 438 13.69 -1.15 -10.44
CA LEU A 438 13.96 0.14 -9.81
C LEU A 438 12.88 0.46 -8.78
N HIS A 439 13.27 0.55 -7.50
CA HIS A 439 12.32 0.82 -6.41
C HIS A 439 12.76 1.96 -5.49
N ALA A 440 13.93 2.54 -5.68
CA ALA A 440 14.36 3.75 -4.97
C ALA A 440 13.42 4.94 -5.25
N LYS A 441 13.24 5.83 -4.27
CA LYS A 441 12.47 7.07 -4.38
C LYS A 441 13.41 8.22 -4.08
N ILE A 442 13.97 8.78 -5.14
CA ILE A 442 14.96 9.85 -5.07
C ILE A 442 14.75 10.85 -6.20
N CYS A 443 14.91 12.12 -5.89
CA CYS A 443 14.97 13.21 -6.85
C CYS A 443 16.18 14.08 -6.53
N LEU A 444 16.95 14.42 -7.56
CA LEU A 444 18.10 15.32 -7.48
C LEU A 444 17.87 16.52 -8.40
N ILE A 445 17.88 17.73 -7.85
CA ILE A 445 17.87 18.98 -8.59
C ILE A 445 19.30 19.54 -8.52
N THR A 446 19.91 19.78 -9.67
CA THR A 446 21.22 20.42 -9.76
C THR A 446 21.04 21.87 -10.18
N ARG A 447 21.50 22.78 -9.34
CA ARG A 447 21.58 24.21 -9.62
C ARG A 447 23.03 24.62 -9.82
N ARG A 448 23.26 25.64 -10.67
CA ARG A 448 24.57 26.20 -10.91
C ARG A 448 24.54 27.71 -10.69
N GLU A 449 25.41 28.17 -9.81
CA GLU A 449 25.62 29.59 -9.57
C GLU A 449 27.12 29.91 -9.77
N GLY A 450 27.42 30.54 -10.89
CA GLY A 450 28.77 30.72 -11.37
C GLY A 450 29.49 29.40 -11.67
N LEU A 451 30.55 29.09 -10.92
CA LEU A 451 31.30 27.83 -11.00
C LEU A 451 30.91 26.79 -9.97
N LYS A 452 29.99 27.12 -9.06
CA LYS A 452 29.56 26.24 -7.96
C LYS A 452 28.25 25.54 -8.30
N ASN A 453 28.23 24.22 -8.14
CA ASN A 453 27.01 23.43 -8.19
C ASN A 453 26.43 23.29 -6.79
N GLU A 454 25.11 23.43 -6.67
CA GLU A 454 24.31 23.13 -5.48
C GLU A 454 23.39 21.97 -5.80
N TYR A 455 23.27 21.06 -4.87
CA TYR A 455 22.42 19.87 -4.97
C TYR A 455 21.26 19.98 -4.01
N VAL A 456 20.02 19.85 -4.51
CA VAL A 456 18.84 19.68 -3.67
C VAL A 456 18.35 18.26 -3.87
N THR A 457 18.38 17.47 -2.81
CA THR A 457 18.08 16.04 -2.88
C THR A 457 16.82 15.75 -2.06
N HIS A 458 15.83 15.11 -2.69
CA HIS A 458 14.68 14.50 -2.01
C HIS A 458 14.87 12.99 -1.99
N ILE A 459 14.67 12.37 -0.80
CA ILE A 459 14.68 10.92 -0.62
C ILE A 459 13.45 10.52 0.16
N GLY A 460 12.68 9.55 -0.38
CA GLY A 460 11.43 9.11 0.22
C GLY A 460 11.38 7.61 0.52
N THR A 461 10.58 7.22 1.50
CA THR A 461 10.20 5.82 1.72
C THR A 461 9.03 5.40 0.82
N GLY A 462 8.20 6.35 0.38
CA GLY A 462 6.99 6.17 -0.42
C GLY A 462 7.11 6.70 -1.85
N ASN A 463 6.20 6.26 -2.71
CA ASN A 463 6.15 6.68 -4.11
C ASN A 463 5.70 8.15 -4.25
N TYR A 464 6.11 8.77 -5.35
CA TYR A 464 5.66 10.11 -5.77
C TYR A 464 4.24 10.05 -6.36
N ASN A 465 3.25 9.85 -5.49
CA ASN A 465 1.86 9.69 -5.90
C ASN A 465 0.95 10.37 -4.87
N GLU A 466 0.18 11.37 -5.31
CA GLU A 466 -0.67 12.22 -4.48
C GLU A 466 -1.71 11.42 -3.70
N LYS A 467 -2.30 10.40 -4.34
CA LYS A 467 -3.34 9.57 -3.73
C LYS A 467 -2.77 8.69 -2.62
N THR A 468 -1.62 8.04 -2.88
CA THR A 468 -1.00 7.17 -1.87
C THR A 468 -0.39 7.97 -0.73
N ALA A 469 0.12 9.18 -0.96
CA ALA A 469 0.64 10.07 0.08
C ALA A 469 -0.42 10.50 1.11
N ARG A 470 -1.71 10.39 0.79
CA ARG A 470 -2.82 10.65 1.72
C ARG A 470 -3.28 9.40 2.49
N LEU A 471 -2.86 8.22 2.06
CA LEU A 471 -3.34 6.93 2.59
C LEU A 471 -2.25 6.12 3.29
N TYR A 472 -0.97 6.38 2.98
CA TYR A 472 0.18 5.61 3.47
C TYR A 472 1.02 6.46 4.42
N THR A 473 1.50 5.85 5.50
CA THR A 473 2.51 6.50 6.33
C THR A 473 3.87 6.35 5.65
N ASP A 474 4.45 7.48 5.24
CA ASP A 474 5.76 7.53 4.59
C ASP A 474 6.58 8.70 5.12
N ILE A 475 7.88 8.66 4.88
CA ILE A 475 8.82 9.71 5.28
C ILE A 475 9.49 10.27 4.01
N SER A 476 9.58 11.59 3.94
CA SER A 476 10.34 12.31 2.92
C SER A 476 11.38 13.21 3.58
N LEU A 477 12.62 13.13 3.14
CA LEU A 477 13.71 14.02 3.51
C LEU A 477 14.09 14.88 2.31
N ILE A 478 14.14 16.20 2.49
CA ILE A 478 14.63 17.15 1.49
C ILE A 478 15.80 17.90 2.12
N THR A 479 16.96 17.86 1.47
CA THR A 479 18.22 18.38 2.00
C THR A 479 19.07 19.05 0.93
N VAL A 480 19.93 19.99 1.33
CA VAL A 480 21.00 20.56 0.52
C VAL A 480 22.38 20.08 0.96
N ASP A 481 22.45 19.02 1.78
CA ASP A 481 23.73 18.44 2.19
C ASP A 481 24.53 18.01 0.97
N GLU A 482 25.76 18.51 0.85
CA GLU A 482 26.62 18.29 -0.32
C GLU A 482 27.03 16.81 -0.46
N THR A 483 27.24 16.10 0.64
CA THR A 483 27.66 14.68 0.59
C THR A 483 26.51 13.80 0.11
N ILE A 484 25.29 14.04 0.61
CA ILE A 484 24.07 13.38 0.13
C ILE A 484 23.85 13.70 -1.36
N GLY A 485 24.02 14.97 -1.76
CA GLY A 485 23.89 15.41 -3.16
C GLY A 485 24.89 14.73 -4.10
N ARG A 486 26.15 14.56 -3.67
CA ARG A 486 27.18 13.85 -4.44
C ARG A 486 26.90 12.35 -4.56
N ASP A 487 26.43 11.71 -3.49
CA ASP A 487 26.01 10.33 -3.53
C ASP A 487 24.77 10.14 -4.44
N ALA A 488 23.83 11.09 -4.45
CA ALA A 488 22.69 11.09 -5.35
C ALA A 488 23.10 11.23 -6.82
N LEU A 489 24.05 12.11 -7.10
CA LEU A 489 24.61 12.27 -8.47
C LEU A 489 25.29 10.98 -8.93
N LEU A 490 26.10 10.35 -8.06
CA LEU A 490 26.73 9.07 -8.34
C LEU A 490 25.69 7.97 -8.60
N PHE A 491 24.63 7.92 -7.78
CA PHE A 491 23.54 6.97 -7.96
C PHE A 491 22.88 7.10 -9.34
N PHE A 492 22.52 8.30 -9.75
CA PHE A 492 21.91 8.51 -11.05
C PHE A 492 22.87 8.25 -12.22
N ASN A 493 24.17 8.59 -12.08
CA ASN A 493 25.16 8.29 -13.10
C ASN A 493 25.32 6.77 -13.29
N ASN A 494 25.35 6.00 -12.20
CA ASN A 494 25.39 4.54 -12.28
C ASN A 494 24.15 3.97 -12.98
N LEU A 495 22.96 4.52 -12.70
CA LEU A 495 21.74 4.11 -13.42
C LEU A 495 21.79 4.41 -14.91
N LYS A 496 22.34 5.58 -15.33
CA LYS A 496 22.45 5.97 -16.74
C LYS A 496 23.35 5.04 -17.54
N ILE A 497 24.46 4.58 -16.95
CA ILE A 497 25.44 3.72 -17.63
C ILE A 497 25.16 2.23 -17.43
N GLY A 498 24.04 1.88 -16.76
CA GLY A 498 23.65 0.49 -16.50
C GLY A 498 24.57 -0.25 -15.52
N VAL A 499 25.43 0.46 -14.80
CA VAL A 499 26.32 -0.14 -13.79
C VAL A 499 25.57 -0.24 -12.46
N ASN A 500 25.23 -1.46 -12.10
CA ASN A 500 24.72 -1.78 -10.76
C ASN A 500 25.87 -2.19 -9.83
N ASP A 501 27.06 -1.55 -10.00
CA ASP A 501 28.27 -2.04 -9.41
C ASP A 501 28.34 -1.84 -7.90
N VAL A 502 28.79 -2.91 -7.26
CA VAL A 502 29.04 -3.13 -5.84
C VAL A 502 30.07 -2.17 -5.25
N GLN A 503 30.95 -1.65 -6.10
CA GLN A 503 32.16 -0.94 -5.67
C GLN A 503 32.05 0.57 -5.77
N SER A 504 30.91 1.11 -6.20
CA SER A 504 30.66 2.54 -6.13
C SER A 504 30.74 2.99 -4.67
N ALA A 505 31.76 3.72 -4.33
CA ALA A 505 32.04 4.17 -2.97
C ALA A 505 31.07 5.30 -2.56
N TYR A 506 29.79 4.95 -2.33
CA TYR A 506 28.88 5.87 -1.65
C TYR A 506 29.41 6.17 -0.25
N LYS A 507 29.40 7.43 0.13
CA LYS A 507 29.86 7.84 1.46
C LYS A 507 28.81 7.64 2.53
N LEU A 508 27.53 7.88 2.18
CA LEU A 508 26.41 7.89 3.10
C LEU A 508 25.28 6.93 2.70
N PHE A 509 25.10 6.70 1.39
CA PHE A 509 24.02 5.85 0.91
C PHE A 509 24.32 4.36 1.07
N TRP A 510 23.29 3.60 1.47
CA TRP A 510 23.27 2.16 1.31
C TRP A 510 22.39 1.83 0.10
N VAL A 511 22.97 1.22 -0.90
CA VAL A 511 22.27 0.92 -2.15
C VAL A 511 22.18 -0.60 -2.33
N ALA A 512 20.98 -1.13 -2.60
CA ALA A 512 20.81 -2.50 -3.04
C ALA A 512 20.94 -2.60 -4.56
N PRO A 513 21.39 -3.77 -5.09
CA PRO A 513 21.53 -5.07 -4.41
C PRO A 513 22.77 -5.22 -3.54
N ASN A 514 23.78 -4.41 -3.67
CA ASN A 514 25.14 -4.76 -3.28
C ASN A 514 25.60 -4.17 -1.93
N GLY A 515 25.12 -3.01 -1.51
CA GLY A 515 25.54 -2.36 -0.26
C GLY A 515 24.58 -2.55 0.91
N PHE A 516 23.29 -2.44 0.68
CA PHE A 516 22.28 -2.39 1.74
C PHE A 516 22.34 -3.57 2.72
N LYS A 517 22.38 -4.82 2.22
CA LYS A 517 22.38 -6.02 3.07
C LYS A 517 23.63 -6.10 3.96
N ALA A 518 24.79 -5.81 3.38
CA ALA A 518 26.05 -5.84 4.08
C ALA A 518 26.13 -4.79 5.19
N GLU A 519 25.75 -3.54 4.89
CA GLU A 519 25.70 -2.45 5.85
C GLU A 519 24.71 -2.70 6.98
N LEU A 520 23.52 -3.24 6.66
CA LEU A 520 22.53 -3.59 7.66
C LEU A 520 23.05 -4.65 8.62
N ILE A 521 23.67 -5.73 8.10
CA ILE A 521 24.24 -6.82 8.92
C ILE A 521 25.41 -6.29 9.77
N ASP A 522 26.25 -5.42 9.23
CA ASP A 522 27.34 -4.80 9.98
C ASP A 522 26.82 -3.96 11.14
N ARG A 523 25.78 -3.12 10.93
CA ARG A 523 25.15 -2.33 11.98
C ARG A 523 24.52 -3.19 13.08
N ILE A 524 23.82 -4.25 12.69
CA ILE A 524 23.28 -5.23 13.64
C ILE A 524 24.43 -5.89 14.45
N GLY A 525 25.54 -6.20 13.79
CA GLY A 525 26.73 -6.77 14.43
C GLY A 525 27.39 -5.81 15.43
N LYS A 526 27.45 -4.52 15.10
CA LYS A 526 27.97 -3.48 16.02
C LYS A 526 27.11 -3.39 17.28
N GLU A 527 25.78 -3.36 17.15
CA GLU A 527 24.89 -3.37 18.32
C GLU A 527 25.00 -4.69 19.11
N ALA A 528 25.17 -5.83 18.45
CA ALA A 528 25.41 -7.11 19.10
C ALA A 528 26.69 -7.09 19.96
N SER A 529 27.75 -6.43 19.50
CA SER A 529 29.01 -6.31 20.23
C SER A 529 28.87 -5.50 21.55
N LEU A 530 27.87 -4.65 21.66
CA LEU A 530 27.55 -3.88 22.88
C LEU A 530 26.77 -4.71 23.92
N GLY A 531 26.40 -5.95 23.59
CA GLY A 531 25.66 -6.83 24.49
C GLY A 531 24.34 -6.21 24.97
N THR A 532 24.09 -6.21 26.28
CA THR A 532 22.86 -5.66 26.88
C THR A 532 22.68 -4.14 26.71
N LYS A 533 23.71 -3.42 26.27
CA LYS A 533 23.65 -1.98 25.94
C LYS A 533 23.17 -1.76 24.49
N GLY A 534 23.32 -2.77 23.60
CA GLY A 534 22.89 -2.68 22.22
C GLY A 534 21.38 -2.44 22.08
N ARG A 535 20.99 -1.56 21.16
CA ARG A 535 19.59 -1.18 20.89
C ARG A 535 19.34 -1.12 19.40
N ILE A 536 18.36 -1.85 18.92
CA ILE A 536 17.94 -1.86 17.52
C ILE A 536 16.42 -1.61 17.47
N THR A 537 15.99 -0.62 16.71
CA THR A 537 14.57 -0.43 16.40
C THR A 537 14.41 -0.31 14.90
N ILE A 538 13.64 -1.20 14.29
CA ILE A 538 13.41 -1.20 12.84
C ILE A 538 11.91 -1.22 12.57
N LYS A 539 11.44 -0.22 11.81
CA LYS A 539 10.11 -0.19 11.21
C LYS A 539 10.22 -0.50 9.74
N CYS A 540 9.47 -1.51 9.27
CA CYS A 540 9.45 -1.91 7.87
C CYS A 540 8.13 -2.63 7.53
N ASN A 541 7.92 -2.97 6.23
CA ASN A 541 6.74 -3.72 5.85
C ASN A 541 6.93 -5.23 5.99
N SER A 542 8.12 -5.74 5.73
CA SER A 542 8.37 -7.19 5.72
C SER A 542 9.79 -7.55 6.11
N LEU A 543 9.92 -8.68 6.81
CA LEU A 543 11.19 -9.33 7.17
C LEU A 543 11.18 -10.78 6.70
N THR A 544 11.93 -11.08 5.62
CA THR A 544 12.00 -12.44 5.04
C THR A 544 13.42 -12.86 4.63
N ASP A 545 14.40 -11.94 4.66
CA ASP A 545 15.78 -12.25 4.35
C ASP A 545 16.40 -13.11 5.45
N ARG A 546 16.87 -14.31 5.08
CA ARG A 546 17.37 -15.31 6.03
C ARG A 546 18.63 -14.83 6.76
N ASP A 547 19.53 -14.16 6.07
CA ASP A 547 20.79 -13.72 6.65
C ASP A 547 20.59 -12.58 7.64
N VAL A 548 19.68 -11.65 7.31
CA VAL A 548 19.27 -10.59 8.23
C VAL A 548 18.57 -11.19 9.48
N ILE A 549 17.70 -12.20 9.30
CA ILE A 549 17.06 -12.90 10.43
C ILE A 549 18.12 -13.54 11.32
N ILE A 550 19.11 -14.22 10.75
CA ILE A 550 20.19 -14.83 11.50
C ILE A 550 21.02 -13.78 12.26
N ALA A 551 21.31 -12.63 11.63
CA ALA A 551 22.02 -11.53 12.29
C ALA A 551 21.25 -11.00 13.51
N LEU A 552 19.94 -10.81 13.38
CA LEU A 552 19.06 -10.37 14.48
C LEU A 552 19.00 -11.42 15.62
N ILE A 553 18.92 -12.72 15.29
CA ILE A 553 18.96 -13.78 16.28
C ILE A 553 20.28 -13.74 17.04
N LYS A 554 21.41 -13.62 16.34
CA LYS A 554 22.74 -13.51 16.98
C LYS A 554 22.85 -12.29 17.88
N ALA A 555 22.31 -11.15 17.47
CA ALA A 555 22.30 -9.94 18.29
C ALA A 555 21.44 -10.12 19.56
N SER A 556 20.30 -10.81 19.45
CA SER A 556 19.46 -11.15 20.61
C SER A 556 20.20 -12.07 21.58
N ILE A 557 20.86 -13.13 21.09
CA ILE A 557 21.67 -14.05 21.91
C ILE A 557 22.81 -13.29 22.62
N ALA A 558 23.39 -12.27 21.97
CA ALA A 558 24.41 -11.40 22.57
C ALA A 558 23.86 -10.46 23.65
N GLY A 559 22.52 -10.33 23.78
CA GLY A 559 21.84 -9.51 24.79
C GLY A 559 21.31 -8.16 24.28
N ALA A 560 21.48 -7.84 22.99
CA ALA A 560 20.94 -6.60 22.42
C ALA A 560 19.40 -6.61 22.42
N LYS A 561 18.77 -5.51 22.82
CA LYS A 561 17.32 -5.34 22.79
C LYS A 561 16.88 -4.87 21.41
N ILE A 562 15.91 -5.59 20.84
CA ILE A 562 15.49 -5.41 19.45
C ILE A 562 13.98 -5.24 19.39
N ASP A 563 13.53 -4.08 18.88
CA ASP A 563 12.13 -3.77 18.61
C ASP A 563 11.90 -3.73 17.10
N LEU A 564 11.06 -4.62 16.59
CA LEU A 564 10.70 -4.72 15.19
C LEU A 564 9.23 -4.34 15.01
N ILE A 565 8.96 -3.30 14.24
CA ILE A 565 7.62 -2.89 13.83
C ILE A 565 7.42 -3.35 12.39
N VAL A 566 6.82 -4.54 12.22
CA VAL A 566 6.65 -5.20 10.92
C VAL A 566 5.18 -5.31 10.59
N ARG A 567 4.68 -4.48 9.68
CA ARG A 567 3.27 -4.46 9.30
C ARG A 567 2.78 -5.80 8.74
N GLY A 568 3.50 -6.37 7.79
CA GLY A 568 3.08 -7.52 6.99
C GLY A 568 3.79 -8.82 7.36
N ILE A 569 4.57 -9.34 6.42
CA ILE A 569 5.27 -10.63 6.53
C ILE A 569 6.44 -10.52 7.51
N CYS A 570 6.46 -11.36 8.52
CA CYS A 570 7.61 -11.54 9.41
C CYS A 570 7.94 -13.02 9.51
N CYS A 571 9.07 -13.43 8.93
CA CYS A 571 9.53 -14.81 9.00
C CYS A 571 10.38 -15.13 10.24
N LEU A 572 10.64 -14.14 11.11
CA LEU A 572 11.29 -14.35 12.40
C LEU A 572 10.20 -14.59 13.46
N ILE A 573 10.41 -15.56 14.34
CA ILE A 573 9.59 -15.80 15.54
C ILE A 573 10.29 -15.12 16.73
N ALA A 574 9.57 -14.18 17.36
CA ALA A 574 10.05 -13.46 18.53
C ALA A 574 9.92 -14.27 19.83
N GLN A 575 10.60 -13.81 20.88
CA GLN A 575 10.44 -14.27 22.27
C GLN A 575 10.71 -15.77 22.52
N LYS A 576 11.46 -16.44 21.65
CA LYS A 576 11.90 -17.82 21.91
C LYS A 576 13.07 -17.83 22.89
N PRO A 577 12.95 -18.58 24.02
CA PRO A 577 14.02 -18.67 25.02
C PRO A 577 15.35 -19.14 24.42
N GLY A 578 16.44 -18.50 24.81
CA GLY A 578 17.79 -18.79 24.36
C GLY A 578 18.14 -18.31 22.94
N PHE A 579 17.19 -17.78 22.17
CA PHE A 579 17.42 -17.32 20.79
C PHE A 579 16.91 -15.90 20.53
N THR A 580 15.60 -15.68 20.63
CA THR A 580 14.95 -14.42 20.26
C THR A 580 14.23 -13.78 21.45
N GLU A 581 14.61 -14.10 22.66
CA GLU A 581 13.99 -13.60 23.90
C GLU A 581 14.11 -12.07 24.05
N ASN A 582 15.14 -11.47 23.47
CA ASN A 582 15.37 -10.02 23.45
C ASN A 582 14.77 -9.33 22.21
N ILE A 583 14.00 -10.07 21.37
CA ILE A 583 13.33 -9.52 20.20
C ILE A 583 11.84 -9.39 20.49
N ARG A 584 11.31 -8.19 20.32
CA ARG A 584 9.88 -7.89 20.31
C ARG A 584 9.45 -7.58 18.88
N VAL A 585 8.39 -8.20 18.39
CA VAL A 585 7.80 -7.92 17.07
C VAL A 585 6.39 -7.40 17.24
N ARG A 586 6.13 -6.23 16.68
CA ARG A 586 4.82 -5.59 16.62
C ARG A 586 4.33 -5.43 15.19
N SER A 587 3.02 -5.51 15.01
CA SER A 587 2.35 -5.22 13.73
C SER A 587 1.20 -4.24 13.98
N ILE A 588 1.11 -3.21 13.17
CA ILE A 588 0.03 -2.23 13.21
C ILE A 588 -0.69 -2.26 11.86
N VAL A 589 -2.01 -2.48 11.92
CA VAL A 589 -2.94 -2.35 10.80
C VAL A 589 -4.01 -1.35 11.25
N GLY A 590 -4.20 -0.27 10.52
CA GLY A 590 -5.09 0.81 10.92
C GLY A 590 -5.60 1.61 9.72
N ARG A 591 -6.11 2.81 9.99
CA ARG A 591 -6.68 3.72 9.00
C ARG A 591 -5.73 4.00 7.84
N PHE A 592 -4.46 4.27 8.15
CA PHE A 592 -3.40 4.49 7.19
C PHE A 592 -2.54 3.23 7.05
N LEU A 593 -2.08 2.95 5.84
CA LEU A 593 -1.18 1.84 5.59
C LEU A 593 0.21 2.17 6.16
N GLU A 594 0.68 1.42 7.16
CA GLU A 594 2.02 1.55 7.71
C GLU A 594 3.06 1.13 6.66
N HIS A 595 3.69 2.12 6.01
CA HIS A 595 4.55 1.88 4.84
C HIS A 595 5.98 2.39 4.99
N SER A 596 6.23 3.35 5.87
CA SER A 596 7.57 3.91 6.09
C SER A 596 8.59 2.86 6.54
N ARG A 597 9.86 3.07 6.16
CA ARG A 597 11.00 2.27 6.62
C ARG A 597 11.95 3.18 7.36
N ILE A 598 12.16 2.87 8.64
CA ILE A 598 13.01 3.62 9.56
C ILE A 598 13.87 2.62 10.32
N TYR A 599 15.18 2.81 10.30
CA TYR A 599 16.17 1.97 10.97
C TYR A 599 16.92 2.81 12.00
N ARG A 600 16.81 2.46 13.28
CA ARG A 600 17.50 3.11 14.40
C ARG A 600 18.44 2.13 15.09
N PHE A 601 19.70 2.51 15.21
CA PHE A 601 20.75 1.79 15.93
C PHE A 601 21.28 2.68 17.04
N GLY A 602 21.39 2.12 18.26
CA GLY A 602 21.68 2.86 19.47
C GLY A 602 20.44 3.51 20.10
N SER A 603 20.64 4.30 21.15
CA SER A 603 19.61 5.02 21.90
C SER A 603 20.04 6.46 22.21
N GLY A 604 19.07 7.34 22.53
CA GLY A 604 19.35 8.73 22.85
C GLY A 604 19.81 9.58 21.67
N GLY A 605 20.55 10.65 21.94
CA GLY A 605 21.00 11.65 20.95
C GLY A 605 22.01 11.11 19.94
N ASP A 606 22.81 10.13 20.33
CA ASP A 606 23.91 9.56 19.51
C ASP A 606 23.44 8.42 18.60
N CYS A 607 22.15 8.11 18.54
CA CYS A 607 21.64 7.06 17.70
C CYS A 607 21.87 7.37 16.21
N SER A 608 22.18 6.32 15.43
CA SER A 608 22.19 6.39 13.97
C SER A 608 20.81 6.06 13.44
N MET A 609 20.28 6.93 12.57
CA MET A 609 18.96 6.73 11.96
C MET A 609 19.05 6.77 10.44
N PHE A 610 18.36 5.85 9.79
CA PHE A 610 18.28 5.75 8.33
C PHE A 610 16.83 5.62 7.89
N ILE A 611 16.52 6.21 6.75
CA ILE A 611 15.25 6.02 6.05
C ILE A 611 15.54 5.48 4.65
N GLY A 612 14.61 4.74 4.07
CA GLY A 612 14.83 4.20 2.73
C GLY A 612 13.62 3.50 2.13
N SER A 613 13.81 3.00 0.91
CA SER A 613 12.74 2.41 0.12
C SER A 613 12.56 0.91 0.34
N GLY A 614 13.57 0.21 0.85
CA GLY A 614 13.65 -1.24 0.91
C GLY A 614 13.18 -1.84 2.23
N ASP A 615 12.60 -3.04 2.13
CA ASP A 615 12.30 -3.92 3.26
C ASP A 615 13.41 -4.95 3.45
N MET A 616 13.47 -5.62 4.59
CA MET A 616 14.38 -6.74 4.87
C MET A 616 13.90 -8.03 4.19
N MET A 617 13.80 -8.00 2.86
CA MET A 617 13.39 -9.13 2.03
C MET A 617 14.49 -9.47 1.01
N THR A 618 14.71 -10.74 0.72
CA THR A 618 15.72 -11.20 -0.25
C THR A 618 15.56 -10.50 -1.62
N ARG A 619 14.33 -10.31 -2.10
CA ARG A 619 14.08 -9.57 -3.34
C ARG A 619 14.50 -8.09 -3.29
N ASN A 620 14.41 -7.44 -2.11
CA ASN A 620 14.83 -6.05 -1.93
C ASN A 620 16.34 -5.96 -1.75
N THR A 621 16.94 -6.94 -1.08
CA THR A 621 18.37 -6.96 -0.82
C THR A 621 19.20 -7.41 -2.02
N GLU A 622 18.63 -8.19 -2.98
CA GLU A 622 19.38 -8.86 -4.04
C GLU A 622 18.86 -8.65 -5.47
N ARG A 623 17.57 -8.23 -5.65
CA ARG A 623 16.92 -8.18 -6.97
C ARG A 623 16.23 -6.84 -7.27
N ARG A 624 16.47 -5.83 -6.44
CA ARG A 624 15.93 -4.48 -6.62
C ARG A 624 16.98 -3.43 -6.40
N VAL A 625 16.82 -2.30 -7.06
CA VAL A 625 17.54 -1.08 -6.73
C VAL A 625 16.76 -0.36 -5.65
N GLU A 626 17.26 -0.42 -4.42
CA GLU A 626 16.75 0.27 -3.24
C GLU A 626 17.80 1.24 -2.72
N LEU A 627 17.36 2.28 -2.01
CA LEU A 627 18.25 3.31 -1.48
C LEU A 627 17.88 3.64 -0.04
N PHE A 628 18.90 3.80 0.80
CA PHE A 628 18.81 4.29 2.18
C PHE A 628 19.76 5.45 2.39
N THR A 629 19.31 6.43 3.16
CA THR A 629 20.09 7.61 3.54
C THR A 629 20.07 7.78 5.06
N PRO A 630 21.18 8.22 5.69
CA PRO A 630 21.14 8.65 7.07
C PRO A 630 20.35 9.96 7.22
N VAL A 631 19.69 10.11 8.34
CA VAL A 631 19.13 11.39 8.78
C VAL A 631 20.20 12.09 9.62
N LEU A 632 20.78 13.17 9.09
CA LEU A 632 21.93 13.84 9.71
C LEU A 632 21.50 14.91 10.71
N ASP A 633 20.46 15.68 10.41
CA ASP A 633 19.96 16.77 11.23
C ASP A 633 19.46 16.29 12.61
N PRO A 634 19.97 16.85 13.74
CA PRO A 634 19.60 16.39 15.07
C PRO A 634 18.13 16.60 15.42
N LYS A 635 17.46 17.65 14.88
CA LYS A 635 16.03 17.91 15.11
C LYS A 635 15.19 16.84 14.42
N ASN A 636 15.56 16.49 13.19
CA ASN A 636 14.89 15.45 12.43
C ASN A 636 15.10 14.06 13.05
N LYS A 637 16.29 13.75 13.57
CA LYS A 637 16.53 12.54 14.37
C LYS A 637 15.61 12.48 15.59
N LYS A 638 15.49 13.58 16.33
CA LYS A 638 14.60 13.66 17.49
C LYS A 638 13.14 13.46 17.10
N LYS A 639 12.68 14.09 16.00
CA LYS A 639 11.31 13.91 15.47
C LYS A 639 11.03 12.44 15.14
N LEU A 640 11.93 11.78 14.42
CA LEU A 640 11.78 10.35 14.07
C LEU A 640 11.87 9.42 15.29
N SER A 641 12.74 9.69 16.25
CA SER A 641 12.80 8.91 17.48
C SER A 641 11.49 8.99 18.26
N ALA A 642 10.95 10.20 18.48
CA ALA A 642 9.67 10.39 19.14
C ALA A 642 8.52 9.67 18.39
N MET A 643 8.52 9.73 17.05
CA MET A 643 7.56 9.02 16.22
C MET A 643 7.63 7.50 16.46
N LEU A 644 8.83 6.90 16.44
CA LEU A 644 9.01 5.48 16.72
C LEU A 644 8.55 5.09 18.13
N ASP A 645 8.84 5.93 19.13
CA ASP A 645 8.48 5.65 20.52
C ASP A 645 6.95 5.69 20.74
N ILE A 646 6.24 6.59 20.05
CA ILE A 646 4.76 6.62 20.03
C ILE A 646 4.20 5.37 19.35
N ILE A 647 4.75 4.96 18.19
CA ILE A 647 4.33 3.73 17.49
C ILE A 647 4.57 2.50 18.36
N LEU A 648 5.69 2.45 19.10
CA LEU A 648 5.99 1.38 20.05
C LEU A 648 5.08 1.41 21.30
N SER A 649 4.44 2.51 21.58
CA SER A 649 3.50 2.66 22.70
C SER A 649 2.06 2.35 22.32
N ASP A 650 1.75 2.12 21.03
CA ASP A 650 0.40 1.79 20.59
C ASP A 650 -0.13 0.52 21.28
N ASN A 651 -1.31 0.61 21.88
CA ASN A 651 -1.99 -0.49 22.56
C ASN A 651 -3.45 -0.67 22.10
N VAL A 652 -3.87 0.03 21.05
CA VAL A 652 -5.19 -0.06 20.44
C VAL A 652 -5.16 -0.88 19.15
N LYS A 653 -4.21 -0.56 18.26
CA LYS A 653 -4.05 -1.19 16.94
C LYS A 653 -2.92 -2.20 16.90
N ALA A 654 -1.91 -2.04 17.74
CA ALA A 654 -0.77 -2.93 17.77
C ALA A 654 -1.14 -4.37 18.15
N ARG A 655 -0.48 -5.30 17.50
CA ARG A 655 -0.48 -6.72 17.83
C ARG A 655 0.94 -7.18 18.05
N GLU A 656 1.19 -7.93 19.12
CA GLU A 656 2.49 -8.46 19.48
C GLU A 656 2.60 -9.94 19.13
N MET A 657 3.74 -10.33 18.58
CA MET A 657 4.05 -11.72 18.26
C MET A 657 4.57 -12.45 19.50
N ASN A 658 4.01 -13.62 19.79
CA ASN A 658 4.45 -14.52 20.85
C ASN A 658 5.46 -15.56 20.34
N ALA A 659 6.00 -16.38 21.26
CA ALA A 659 6.98 -17.44 20.96
C ALA A 659 6.47 -18.57 20.02
N LYS A 660 5.17 -18.61 19.70
CA LYS A 660 4.58 -19.50 18.70
C LYS A 660 4.40 -18.81 17.33
N GLY A 661 4.90 -17.58 17.19
CA GLY A 661 4.73 -16.78 15.98
C GLY A 661 3.29 -16.32 15.71
N ARG A 662 2.40 -16.36 16.71
CA ARG A 662 1.03 -15.84 16.62
C ARG A 662 0.97 -14.43 17.19
N TYR A 663 0.10 -13.61 16.59
CA TYR A 663 -0.12 -12.25 17.03
C TYR A 663 -1.34 -12.15 17.94
N THR A 664 -1.20 -11.36 19.00
CA THR A 664 -2.30 -11.00 19.91
C THR A 664 -2.34 -9.49 20.08
N ARG A 665 -3.53 -8.91 20.28
CA ARG A 665 -3.64 -7.46 20.55
C ARG A 665 -2.79 -7.09 21.75
N ALA A 666 -2.05 -5.99 21.62
CA ALA A 666 -1.35 -5.38 22.74
C ALA A 666 -2.38 -4.96 23.78
N LYS A 667 -2.10 -5.25 25.05
CA LYS A 667 -2.97 -4.84 26.14
C LYS A 667 -2.53 -3.48 26.67
N PRO A 668 -3.47 -2.62 27.08
CA PRO A 668 -3.09 -1.43 27.85
C PRO A 668 -2.27 -1.86 29.07
N PRO A 669 -1.25 -1.08 29.46
CA PRO A 669 -0.47 -1.40 30.65
C PRO A 669 -1.39 -1.41 31.90
N GLU A 670 -1.19 -2.37 32.79
CA GLU A 670 -1.89 -2.41 34.07
C GLU A 670 -1.38 -1.28 34.96
N LEU A 671 -2.32 -0.49 35.51
CA LEU A 671 -1.99 0.51 36.53
C LEU A 671 -1.56 -0.19 37.83
N THR A 672 -0.54 0.35 38.46
CA THR A 672 -0.24 0.01 39.87
C THR A 672 -1.21 0.81 40.78
N SER A 673 -1.49 0.27 41.97
CA SER A 673 -2.30 0.95 43.00
C SER A 673 -1.81 2.36 43.40
N SER A 674 -0.58 2.74 43.01
CA SER A 674 0.04 4.06 43.21
C SER A 674 -0.04 4.98 41.98
N GLY A 675 -0.78 4.61 40.90
CA GLY A 675 -0.91 5.40 39.67
C GLY A 675 0.28 5.28 38.69
N GLY A 676 1.27 4.43 38.98
CA GLY A 676 2.36 4.09 38.07
C GLY A 676 1.97 2.97 37.10
N VAL A 677 2.70 2.82 36.00
CA VAL A 677 2.50 1.75 34.99
C VAL A 677 3.43 0.59 35.30
N LYS A 678 2.85 -0.59 35.50
CA LYS A 678 3.59 -1.84 35.73
C LYS A 678 4.32 -2.24 34.45
N ASN A 679 5.64 -2.40 34.49
CA ASN A 679 6.47 -2.77 33.35
C ASN A 679 6.58 -1.74 32.21
N ALA A 680 6.36 -0.45 32.47
CA ALA A 680 6.67 0.60 31.49
C ALA A 680 8.21 0.61 31.26
N PRO A 681 8.66 0.70 30.00
CA PRO A 681 10.06 1.00 29.74
C PRO A 681 10.39 2.37 30.36
N PRO A 682 11.61 2.60 30.88
CA PRO A 682 12.00 3.84 31.58
C PRO A 682 11.82 5.13 30.77
N GLU A 683 11.61 5.01 29.46
CA GLU A 683 11.50 6.09 28.47
C GLU A 683 10.08 6.29 27.93
N ALA A 684 9.06 5.56 28.47
CA ALA A 684 7.69 5.73 28.02
C ALA A 684 7.19 7.15 28.40
N ILE A 685 7.00 7.98 27.38
CA ILE A 685 6.31 9.25 27.53
C ILE A 685 4.84 8.93 27.85
N LEU A 686 4.50 9.04 29.12
CA LEU A 686 3.13 8.93 29.62
C LEU A 686 2.36 10.18 29.16
N HIS A 687 1.75 10.11 27.99
CA HIS A 687 0.64 11.00 27.69
C HIS A 687 -0.59 10.55 28.52
N ASN A 688 -1.23 11.47 29.18
CA ASN A 688 -2.32 11.40 30.18
C ASN A 688 -3.42 10.35 29.99
N GLY A 689 -3.14 9.19 29.50
CA GLY A 689 -4.11 8.12 29.30
C GLY A 689 -3.46 6.86 28.78
N LEU A 690 -3.72 5.81 29.44
CA LEU A 690 -3.31 4.45 29.23
C LEU A 690 -3.68 3.86 27.86
N ILE A 691 -4.34 4.60 26.98
CA ILE A 691 -4.83 4.15 25.68
C ILE A 691 -4.22 5.02 24.58
N ILE A 692 -3.33 4.41 23.77
CA ILE A 692 -2.63 5.08 22.67
C ILE A 692 -2.95 4.35 21.36
N ASP A 693 -3.63 5.05 20.45
CA ASP A 693 -3.71 4.76 19.01
C ASP A 693 -2.74 5.72 18.32
N CYS A 694 -1.61 5.20 17.81
CA CYS A 694 -0.54 6.03 17.27
C CYS A 694 -1.00 6.86 16.06
N GLN A 695 -1.85 6.32 15.19
CA GLN A 695 -2.33 7.05 14.01
C GLN A 695 -3.27 8.18 14.40
N ARG A 696 -4.15 7.95 15.38
CA ARG A 696 -5.01 8.98 15.93
C ARG A 696 -4.20 10.07 16.61
N TYR A 697 -3.18 9.70 17.40
CA TYR A 697 -2.26 10.65 18.02
C TYR A 697 -1.63 11.59 16.98
N PHE A 698 -1.09 11.03 15.87
CA PHE A 698 -0.47 11.85 14.82
C PHE A 698 -1.47 12.73 14.07
N ILE A 699 -2.71 12.29 13.88
CA ILE A 699 -3.80 13.12 13.34
C ILE A 699 -4.05 14.32 14.27
N GLU A 700 -4.21 14.08 15.56
CA GLU A 700 -4.49 15.13 16.55
C GLU A 700 -3.33 16.14 16.65
N GLU A 701 -2.08 15.68 16.61
CA GLU A 701 -0.90 16.57 16.57
C GLU A 701 -0.87 17.42 15.30
N ALA A 702 -1.10 16.81 14.13
CA ALA A 702 -1.15 17.54 12.85
C ALA A 702 -2.25 18.62 12.84
N LEU A 703 -3.41 18.34 13.46
CA LEU A 703 -4.51 19.30 13.57
C LEU A 703 -4.20 20.44 14.55
N LYS A 704 -3.46 20.19 15.66
CA LYS A 704 -3.01 21.23 16.59
C LYS A 704 -2.01 22.18 15.94
N HIS A 705 -1.04 21.64 15.21
CA HIS A 705 -0.07 22.45 14.46
C HIS A 705 -0.74 23.32 13.40
N ALA A 706 -1.80 22.82 12.76
CA ALA A 706 -2.60 23.58 11.80
C ALA A 706 -3.26 24.82 12.42
N THR A 707 -3.84 24.69 13.61
CA THR A 707 -4.48 25.82 14.31
C THR A 707 -3.47 26.85 14.77
N TYR A 708 -2.33 26.41 15.30
CA TYR A 708 -1.28 27.33 15.76
C TYR A 708 -0.65 28.13 14.62
N GLU A 709 -0.40 27.52 13.46
CA GLU A 709 0.14 28.22 12.27
C GLU A 709 -0.89 29.15 11.66
N ALA A 710 -2.18 28.81 11.67
CA ALA A 710 -3.26 29.67 11.21
C ALA A 710 -3.37 30.93 12.08
N ASP A 711 -3.30 30.77 13.40
CA ASP A 711 -3.32 31.90 14.35
C ASP A 711 -2.08 32.78 14.19
N ALA A 712 -0.88 32.20 14.01
CA ALA A 712 0.34 32.94 13.77
C ALA A 712 0.33 33.70 12.43
N ALA A 713 -0.22 33.11 11.37
CA ALA A 713 -0.41 33.76 10.07
C ALA A 713 -1.46 34.89 10.14
N TYR A 714 -2.56 34.68 10.86
CA TYR A 714 -3.60 35.68 11.10
C TYR A 714 -3.05 36.89 11.89
N ILE A 715 -2.23 36.64 12.91
CA ILE A 715 -1.56 37.68 13.68
C ILE A 715 -0.57 38.47 12.81
N LYS A 716 0.23 37.79 11.95
CA LYS A 716 1.16 38.46 11.01
C LYS A 716 0.42 39.30 9.96
N LEU A 717 -0.68 38.81 9.41
CA LEU A 717 -1.51 39.56 8.46
C LEU A 717 -2.16 40.77 9.09
N ASN A 718 -2.64 40.68 10.33
CA ASN A 718 -3.20 41.81 11.08
C ASN A 718 -2.15 42.85 11.42
N ILE A 719 -0.92 42.43 11.81
CA ILE A 719 0.19 43.35 12.06
C ILE A 719 0.60 44.04 10.76
N ALA A 720 0.74 43.33 9.65
CA ALA A 720 1.08 43.91 8.35
C ALA A 720 -0.02 44.86 7.85
N GLY A 721 -1.29 44.51 8.01
CA GLY A 721 -2.41 45.36 7.69
C GLY A 721 -2.50 46.62 8.57
N HIS A 722 -2.07 46.54 9.85
CA HIS A 722 -2.04 47.68 10.74
C HIS A 722 -0.87 48.64 10.42
N ILE A 723 0.29 48.09 10.05
CA ILE A 723 1.46 48.84 9.59
C ILE A 723 1.12 49.53 8.25
N PHE A 724 0.48 48.82 7.30
CA PHE A 724 0.09 49.40 6.00
C PHE A 724 -0.91 50.55 6.16
N ARG A 725 -1.89 50.44 7.07
CA ARG A 725 -2.83 51.51 7.40
C ARG A 725 -2.14 52.70 8.04
N LYS A 726 -1.16 52.53 8.94
CA LYS A 726 -0.37 53.62 9.53
C LYS A 726 0.53 54.31 8.51
N ILE A 727 1.16 53.56 7.61
CA ILE A 727 1.97 54.14 6.51
C ILE A 727 1.09 54.91 5.53
N SER A 728 -0.07 54.35 5.15
CA SER A 728 -1.04 55.05 4.26
C SER A 728 -1.59 56.33 4.90
N ALA A 729 -1.91 56.29 6.21
CA ALA A 729 -2.36 57.49 6.93
C ALA A 729 -1.25 58.52 7.08
N PHE A 730 0.01 58.11 7.24
CA PHE A 730 1.18 59.02 7.26
C PHE A 730 1.42 59.65 5.91
N LEU A 731 1.30 58.90 4.80
CA LEU A 731 1.46 59.41 3.45
C LEU A 731 0.30 60.36 3.01
N HIS A 732 -0.92 60.12 3.50
CA HIS A 732 -2.05 61.04 3.28
C HIS A 732 -1.92 62.35 4.12
N ARG A 733 -1.35 62.32 5.35
CA ARG A 733 -1.09 63.53 6.15
C ARG A 733 -0.02 64.40 5.51
N ASN A 734 0.99 63.83 4.87
CA ASN A 734 2.07 64.61 4.23
C ASN A 734 1.72 65.11 2.82
N ARG A 735 0.64 64.66 2.19
CA ARG A 735 0.12 65.20 0.93
C ARG A 735 -0.81 66.41 1.13
N GLY A 736 -1.27 66.68 2.35
CA GLY A 736 -2.13 67.80 2.68
C GLY A 736 -1.39 69.09 3.11
N ALA A 737 -0.05 69.09 3.12
CA ALA A 737 0.75 70.19 3.64
C ALA A 737 1.54 70.99 2.58
N SER A 738 1.22 70.83 1.28
CA SER A 738 1.87 71.65 0.22
C SER A 738 0.86 72.15 -0.78
N ALA A 739 0.12 73.19 -0.37
CA ALA A 739 -0.51 74.11 -1.32
C ALA A 739 0.10 75.51 -1.11
N PRO A 740 0.70 76.12 -2.12
CA PRO A 740 1.21 77.50 -1.99
C PRO A 740 0.06 78.51 -2.01
N PRO A 741 0.20 79.69 -1.40
CA PRO A 741 -0.86 80.72 -1.36
C PRO A 741 -1.04 81.35 -2.72
N GLY A 742 -2.31 81.40 -3.16
CA GLY A 742 -2.71 82.02 -4.40
C GLY A 742 -2.52 83.55 -4.38
N HIS A 743 -1.92 84.07 -5.42
CA HIS A 743 -1.96 85.49 -5.74
C HIS A 743 -3.33 85.84 -6.26
N SER A 744 -3.96 86.80 -5.61
CA SER A 744 -5.07 87.64 -6.15
C SER A 744 -4.51 88.64 -7.16
N SER A 745 -5.03 88.62 -8.37
CA SER A 745 -5.02 89.82 -9.22
C SER A 745 -6.40 89.94 -9.85
N SER A 746 -6.96 91.11 -9.58
CA SER A 746 -8.10 91.78 -10.21
C SER A 746 -7.89 91.93 -11.70
N GLU A 747 -8.81 91.47 -12.48
CA GLU A 747 -9.69 92.24 -13.44
C GLU A 747 -10.69 91.27 -14.05
#